data_74931021f4afdd9585f553a69c6f00a6
#
_entry.id   74931021f4afdd9585f553a69c6f00a6
#
_cell.length_a   1.000
_cell.length_b   1.000
_cell.length_c   1.000
_cell.angle_alpha   90.00
_cell.angle_beta   90.00
_cell.angle_gamma   90.00
#
_symmetry.space_group_name_H-M   'P 1'
#
loop_
_entity.id
_entity.type
_entity.pdbx_description
1 polymer ?
#
loop_
_entity_poly.entity_id
_entity_poly.type
_entity_poly.pdbx_seq_one_letter_code
_entity_poly.pdbx_strand_id
1 'polypeptide(L)'
;MSFQQRIQHHPIAWACVIAGLSYSSYSQAACEIQDLQPARXXXXXXXXXXXXXXXXXXXXXXXNSWFYAPTATLDNLYSEASLAHLQTVLDAEIARYTGEAQQARRLENYGEFIRAAYYVRYNAGREPYSQALSQRFAQSIDRFLRHPHAFDQGREQVGAMKSLSLMVDNVKQLPLTMDAMILALHRFNRETAQDTQWVDGLNNLFRAMSGHVGNSEFYRYLAANTQHIDTLYRFALDNEWALETDAEFLVYNALRETGRLLISPDAITKQKARHVMRQVIARYPLGSKHDKLWLAAVEMLHYYAPEVLQQLGIDLDAAKRDLAARILPNRFECQGPAIIRSQDLSDAQAAQACDVLDKKEQDFHQVANTGLAPVAXXXXXXXXXXXXXXXXXXXXXXXXXXXXXXXXTDNGGQYLEGNPADQNNQARFVAYRYANDADLSILNLEHEYTHYLDARFNQYGSFSDNLAHGHIVWWLEGFAEYMHYKQGYQAAXXXXXXXXXXXXXXXXXXXXXXXXXXXXXXXXXXXXXRFMLEKHPQDVESLLALSRTGQFDQWAQSVKLLGERYNTEFSAWLDTLQRDNPDNPDNPEQPNPEPNAVTQLAANSSLTLTGKAYSEHLFYVDVPEYSREFHVQISGEGDADLYMSYQQVAHYYDYQVTEFTYGSNEQITFKPEQNGYIKPGRYYLSVTGRADYSAVILNTHLVTEQPNEQPTIKDDLAPVLLEAGNSQSLTVHRQRYVAIYVPKGVSEVQVWLTASEQNRGNVDLFAAKAYWPTREQFEHASTGAGSHEYLRIPVTQEGYVHFSLNAQQLGDTVEMVAYFD
;
A
#
# COMPACT_ATOMS: atom_id res chain seq x y z
N MET A 1 0.33 -17.26 -7.03
CA MET A 1 -0.20 -17.90 -5.81
C MET A 1 -0.17 -16.87 -4.70
N SER A 2 -1.31 -16.64 -4.05
CA SER A 2 -1.38 -15.70 -2.94
C SER A 2 -0.60 -16.23 -1.74
N PHE A 3 -0.38 -15.37 -0.75
CA PHE A 3 0.20 -15.82 0.52
C PHE A 3 -0.65 -16.94 1.11
N GLN A 4 -1.96 -16.80 1.02
CA GLN A 4 -2.87 -17.82 1.49
C GLN A 4 -2.65 -19.14 0.77
N GLN A 5 -2.43 -19.09 -0.55
CA GLN A 5 -2.16 -20.31 -1.31
C GLN A 5 -0.84 -20.95 -0.90
N ARG A 6 0.18 -20.12 -0.62
CA ARG A 6 1.45 -20.65 -0.12
C ARG A 6 1.27 -21.33 1.22
N ILE A 7 0.52 -20.68 2.12
CA ILE A 7 0.27 -21.23 3.44
C ILE A 7 -0.58 -22.51 3.35
N GLN A 8 -1.57 -22.53 2.46
CA GLN A 8 -2.37 -23.74 2.27
C GLN A 8 -1.52 -24.96 1.98
N HIS A 9 -0.46 -24.75 1.19
CA HIS A 9 0.41 -25.85 0.83
C HIS A 9 1.49 -26.12 1.88
N HIS A 10 1.47 -25.36 2.99
CA HIS A 10 2.42 -25.51 4.08
C HIS A 10 1.70 -25.37 5.42
N PRO A 11 0.90 -26.36 5.79
CA PRO A 11 0.09 -26.22 7.01
C PRO A 11 0.92 -26.03 8.28
N ILE A 12 2.12 -26.56 8.32
CA ILE A 12 2.98 -26.37 9.51
C ILE A 12 3.41 -24.90 9.59
N ALA A 13 3.81 -24.32 8.48
CA ALA A 13 4.19 -22.90 8.46
C ALA A 13 3.03 -22.03 8.91
N TRP A 14 1.82 -22.37 8.47
CA TRP A 14 0.64 -21.61 8.86
C TRP A 14 0.29 -21.83 10.33
N ALA A 15 0.45 -23.06 10.82
CA ALA A 15 0.26 -23.32 12.25
C ALA A 15 1.23 -22.48 13.07
N CYS A 16 2.45 -22.25 12.59
CA CYS A 16 3.38 -21.36 13.27
C CYS A 16 2.87 -19.93 13.33
N VAL A 17 2.27 -19.44 12.24
CA VAL A 17 1.69 -18.10 12.23
C VAL A 17 0.61 -17.99 13.30
N ILE A 18 -0.29 -18.97 13.32
CA ILE A 18 -1.40 -18.97 14.29
C ILE A 18 -0.86 -19.10 15.73
N ALA A 19 0.06 -20.05 15.93
CA ALA A 19 0.64 -20.24 17.24
C ALA A 19 1.35 -18.98 17.72
N GLY A 20 2.11 -18.33 16.81
CA GLY A 20 2.77 -17.10 17.16
C GLY A 20 1.80 -15.99 17.53
N LEU A 21 0.69 -15.92 16.84
CA LEU A 21 -0.33 -14.90 17.15
C LEU A 21 -1.06 -15.21 18.47
N SER A 22 -1.17 -16.49 18.82
CA SER A 22 -1.97 -16.91 19.96
C SER A 22 -1.14 -17.09 21.24
N TYR A 23 0.12 -17.48 21.13
CA TYR A 23 0.94 -17.86 22.28
C TYR A 23 2.37 -17.39 22.13
N SER A 24 2.75 -16.47 22.97
CA SER A 24 4.13 -16.00 23.00
C SER A 24 5.10 -17.08 23.48
N SER A 25 4.59 -18.09 24.17
CA SER A 25 5.41 -19.17 24.70
C SER A 25 5.66 -20.29 23.72
N TYR A 26 4.95 -20.30 22.57
CA TYR A 26 5.30 -21.28 21.56
C TYR A 26 6.70 -21.00 21.07
N SER A 27 7.57 -21.92 21.31
CA SER A 27 8.97 -21.72 21.02
C SER A 27 9.19 -21.61 19.52
N GLN A 28 10.25 -20.95 19.16
CA GLN A 28 10.67 -20.88 17.77
C GLN A 28 10.91 -22.27 17.19
N ALA A 29 11.11 -23.25 18.06
CA ALA A 29 11.27 -24.62 17.60
C ALA A 29 10.04 -25.18 16.88
N ALA A 30 8.87 -24.59 17.12
CA ALA A 30 7.67 -24.99 16.41
C ALA A 30 7.66 -24.50 14.96
N CYS A 31 8.48 -23.50 14.64
CA CYS A 31 8.56 -22.93 13.30
C CYS A 31 9.98 -23.10 12.77
N GLU A 32 10.25 -24.26 12.26
CA GLU A 32 11.56 -24.54 11.70
C GLU A 32 11.59 -24.29 10.20
N ILE A 33 12.78 -24.33 9.65
CA ILE A 33 12.98 -23.99 8.24
C ILE A 33 12.15 -24.89 7.32
N GLN A 34 11.95 -26.16 7.73
CA GLN A 34 11.13 -27.05 6.91
C GLN A 34 9.68 -26.59 6.82
N ASP A 35 9.24 -25.75 7.75
CA ASP A 35 7.89 -25.21 7.71
C ASP A 35 7.74 -24.20 6.57
N LEU A 36 8.84 -23.65 6.09
CA LEU A 36 8.85 -22.74 4.94
C LEU A 36 9.24 -23.45 3.65
N GLN A 37 9.08 -24.75 3.60
CA GLN A 37 9.37 -25.53 2.40
C GLN A 37 8.43 -25.11 1.25
N PRO A 38 8.89 -25.26 0.01
CA PRO A 38 8.03 -24.95 -1.13
C PRO A 38 6.79 -25.83 -1.11
N ALA A 39 5.67 -25.25 -1.47
CA ALA A 39 4.44 -26.02 -1.65
C ALA A 39 4.65 -27.02 -2.78
N ARG A 40 4.08 -28.15 -2.61
CA ARG A 40 4.03 -29.15 -3.67
C ARG A 40 3.19 -28.64 -4.82
N UNK A 41 3.86 -28.94 -5.63
CA UNK A 41 2.92 -28.56 -6.52
C UNK A 41 2.84 -27.61 -7.43
N UNK A 42 2.63 -28.23 -7.96
CA UNK A 42 2.51 -27.46 -8.58
C UNK A 42 1.73 -26.30 -8.84
N UNK A 43 1.23 -26.37 -8.06
CA UNK A 43 0.40 -25.31 -7.98
C UNK A 43 1.13 -24.05 -7.97
N UNK A 44 2.07 -24.36 -7.66
CA UNK A 44 2.87 -23.30 -7.59
C UNK A 44 3.24 -22.79 -8.94
N UNK A 45 3.25 -23.55 -9.61
CA UNK A 45 3.61 -23.26 -10.90
C UNK A 45 2.62 -22.37 -11.58
N UNK A 46 1.67 -22.73 -11.40
CA UNK A 46 0.68 -21.98 -11.96
C UNK A 46 0.58 -20.62 -11.46
N UNK A 47 0.87 -20.66 -10.54
CA UNK A 47 0.78 -19.45 -9.93
C UNK A 47 1.89 -18.58 -10.27
N UNK A 48 2.68 -19.19 -10.43
CA UNK A 48 3.83 -18.50 -10.75
C UNK A 48 3.75 -17.92 -12.12
N UNK A 49 3.17 -18.58 -12.81
CA UNK A 49 3.05 -18.09 -14.05
C UNK A 49 2.16 -16.92 -14.21
N UNK A 50 1.37 -17.07 -13.67
CA UNK A 50 0.49 -16.05 -13.64
C UNK A 50 1.09 -15.05 -12.87
N UNK A 51 1.80 -15.67 -12.37
CA UNK A 51 2.43 -14.94 -11.47
C UNK A 51 3.47 -14.01 -12.00
N UNK A 52 3.70 -14.32 -13.07
CA UNK A 52 4.66 -13.42 -13.47
C UNK A 52 4.05 -12.03 -13.55
N UNK A 53 3.12 -12.07 -13.97
CA UNK A 53 2.36 -10.96 -13.94
C UNK A 53 1.54 -10.92 -12.77
N UNK A 54 1.32 -11.82 -12.69
CA UNK A 54 0.67 -12.08 -11.51
C UNK A 54 1.73 -12.38 -10.52
N UNK A 55 2.73 -12.78 -11.00
CA UNK A 55 3.74 -12.95 -10.07
C UNK A 55 4.17 -11.70 -9.40
N UNK A 56 4.01 -10.95 -10.20
CA UNK A 56 4.17 -9.76 -9.55
C UNK A 56 2.95 -9.42 -8.71
N UNK A 57 2.08 -9.82 -9.18
CA UNK A 57 0.81 -9.76 -8.53
C UNK A 57 0.58 -10.97 -7.71
N UNK A 58 0.99 -11.89 -8.21
CA UNK A 58 0.80 -13.11 -7.49
C UNK A 58 1.86 -13.31 -6.46
N UNK A 59 2.78 -12.92 -6.85
CA UNK A 59 3.82 -12.85 -5.88
C UNK A 59 3.59 -11.72 -4.91
N UNK A 60 3.06 -11.03 -5.46
CA UNK A 60 2.59 -9.99 -4.64
C UNK A 60 1.38 -10.37 -3.83
N UNK A 61 0.85 -11.09 -4.32
CA UNK A 61 -0.30 -11.62 -3.66
C UNK A 61 0.08 -12.67 -2.64
N UNK A 62 0.98 -13.20 -2.96
CA UNK A 62 1.45 -14.11 -2.05
C UNK A 62 2.24 -13.49 -0.99
N UNK A 63 2.82 -12.81 -1.43
CA UNK A 63 3.56 -12.03 -0.58
C UNK A 63 2.70 -11.00 0.06
N ASN A 64 1.62 -10.72 -0.50
CA ASN A 64 0.79 -9.67 0.04
C ASN A 64 0.35 -10.00 1.45
N SER A 65 -0.11 -11.17 1.70
CA SER A 65 -0.57 -11.47 3.05
C SER A 65 0.56 -11.56 4.07
N TRP A 66 1.76 -11.94 3.67
CA TRP A 66 2.90 -11.78 4.57
C TRP A 66 3.16 -10.31 4.84
N PHE A 67 3.10 -9.48 3.80
CA PHE A 67 3.38 -8.05 3.90
C PHE A 67 2.23 -7.29 4.57
N TYR A 68 1.06 -7.88 4.66
CA TYR A 68 -0.09 -7.29 5.35
C TYR A 68 -0.51 -8.10 6.58
N ALA A 69 0.43 -8.84 7.15
CA ALA A 69 0.17 -9.60 8.37
C ALA A 69 -0.28 -8.66 9.50
N PRO A 70 -1.11 -9.16 10.41
CA PRO A 70 -1.52 -8.32 11.55
C PRO A 70 -0.31 -7.88 12.37
N THR A 71 -0.42 -6.71 12.99
CA THR A 71 0.70 -6.17 13.78
C THR A 71 1.07 -7.07 14.96
N ALA A 72 0.11 -7.87 15.46
CA ALA A 72 0.43 -8.85 16.51
C ALA A 72 1.51 -9.86 16.08
N THR A 73 1.66 -10.09 14.77
CA THR A 73 2.70 -10.96 14.24
C THR A 73 4.10 -10.45 14.63
N LEU A 74 4.25 -9.15 14.83
CA LEU A 74 5.52 -8.55 15.22
C LEU A 74 6.00 -9.02 16.59
N ASP A 75 5.09 -9.48 17.41
CA ASP A 75 5.45 -9.96 18.75
C ASP A 75 5.69 -11.47 18.75
N ASN A 76 5.54 -12.13 17.63
CA ASN A 76 5.61 -13.58 17.49
C ASN A 76 6.54 -13.97 16.35
N LEU A 77 5.98 -14.29 15.20
CA LEU A 77 6.76 -14.77 14.04
C LEU A 77 7.70 -13.70 13.50
N TYR A 78 7.31 -12.45 13.57
CA TYR A 78 8.14 -11.34 13.10
C TYR A 78 8.90 -10.68 14.25
N SER A 79 8.99 -11.35 15.41
CA SER A 79 9.79 -10.84 16.51
C SER A 79 11.28 -10.89 16.16
N GLU A 80 12.07 -10.09 16.85
CA GLU A 80 13.52 -10.11 16.62
C GLU A 80 14.10 -11.49 16.91
N ALA A 81 13.62 -12.18 17.95
CA ALA A 81 14.12 -13.50 18.28
C ALA A 81 13.81 -14.50 17.16
N SER A 82 12.60 -14.45 16.61
CA SER A 82 12.24 -15.32 15.49
C SER A 82 13.10 -15.05 14.25
N LEU A 83 13.30 -13.78 13.94
CA LEU A 83 14.13 -13.43 12.78
C LEU A 83 15.59 -13.76 13.01
N ALA A 84 16.08 -13.66 14.26
CA ALA A 84 17.46 -14.06 14.56
C ALA A 84 17.63 -15.56 14.32
N HIS A 85 16.65 -16.37 14.72
CA HIS A 85 16.69 -17.80 14.42
C HIS A 85 16.64 -18.05 12.93
N LEU A 86 15.73 -17.38 12.22
CA LEU A 86 15.61 -17.55 10.78
C LEU A 86 16.88 -17.15 10.06
N GLN A 87 17.60 -16.15 10.58
CA GLN A 87 18.87 -15.75 9.99
C GLN A 87 19.89 -16.87 10.03
N THR A 88 20.01 -17.59 11.16
CA THR A 88 20.93 -18.73 11.21
C THR A 88 20.48 -19.83 10.24
N VAL A 89 19.18 -20.03 10.11
CA VAL A 89 18.65 -21.04 9.22
C VAL A 89 18.92 -20.65 7.75
N LEU A 90 18.70 -19.39 7.41
CA LEU A 90 18.98 -18.87 6.07
C LEU A 90 20.47 -19.05 5.74
N ASP A 91 21.34 -18.73 6.68
CA ASP A 91 22.78 -18.82 6.48
C ASP A 91 23.17 -20.27 6.19
N ALA A 92 22.60 -21.22 6.95
CA ALA A 92 22.87 -22.64 6.72
C ALA A 92 22.37 -23.11 5.35
N GLU A 93 21.21 -22.64 4.93
CA GLU A 93 20.66 -23.00 3.61
C GLU A 93 21.54 -22.44 2.49
N ILE A 94 22.03 -21.24 2.65
CA ILE A 94 22.95 -20.64 1.66
C ILE A 94 24.23 -21.50 1.58
N ALA A 95 24.75 -21.93 2.73
CA ALA A 95 25.96 -22.75 2.77
C ALA A 95 25.77 -24.10 2.06
N ARG A 96 24.54 -24.65 2.11
CA ARG A 96 24.24 -25.94 1.48
C ARG A 96 23.77 -25.81 0.05
N TYR A 97 23.60 -24.62 -0.46
CA TYR A 97 22.99 -24.37 -1.79
C TYR A 97 23.86 -24.97 -2.88
N THR A 98 23.25 -25.73 -3.75
CA THR A 98 23.92 -26.35 -4.91
C THR A 98 23.31 -25.91 -6.23
N GLY A 99 22.39 -24.95 -6.21
CA GLY A 99 21.72 -24.50 -7.42
C GLY A 99 20.44 -25.25 -7.74
N GLU A 100 20.03 -26.21 -6.90
CA GLU A 100 18.82 -26.98 -7.16
C GLU A 100 17.58 -26.10 -6.98
N ALA A 101 16.57 -26.36 -7.81
CA ALA A 101 15.34 -25.56 -7.85
C ALA A 101 14.62 -25.54 -6.50
N GLN A 102 14.56 -26.66 -5.80
CA GLN A 102 13.87 -26.71 -4.52
C GLN A 102 14.59 -25.90 -3.46
N GLN A 103 15.91 -25.97 -3.46
CA GLN A 103 16.71 -25.13 -2.55
C GLN A 103 16.49 -23.66 -2.85
N ALA A 104 16.47 -23.30 -4.13
CA ALA A 104 16.26 -21.90 -4.54
C ALA A 104 14.88 -21.42 -4.09
N ARG A 105 13.88 -22.25 -4.21
CA ARG A 105 12.53 -21.87 -3.77
C ARG A 105 12.47 -21.65 -2.27
N ARG A 106 13.18 -22.46 -1.49
CA ARG A 106 13.26 -22.24 -0.04
C ARG A 106 13.92 -20.90 0.25
N LEU A 107 15.02 -20.62 -0.43
CA LEU A 107 15.72 -19.34 -0.24
C LEU A 107 14.81 -18.17 -0.56
N GLU A 108 14.04 -18.26 -1.64
CA GLU A 108 13.08 -17.23 -1.99
C GLU A 108 12.05 -17.05 -0.89
N ASN A 109 11.52 -18.15 -0.36
CA ASN A 109 10.52 -18.08 0.70
C ASN A 109 11.07 -17.39 1.95
N TYR A 110 12.30 -17.72 2.34
CA TYR A 110 12.92 -17.06 3.50
C TYR A 110 13.10 -15.57 3.22
N GLY A 111 13.60 -15.24 2.04
CA GLY A 111 13.78 -13.84 1.67
C GLY A 111 12.50 -13.06 1.72
N GLU A 112 11.43 -13.60 1.15
CA GLU A 112 10.14 -12.92 1.14
C GLU A 112 9.56 -12.79 2.55
N PHE A 113 9.71 -13.81 3.36
CA PHE A 113 9.23 -13.76 4.76
C PHE A 113 9.97 -12.67 5.54
N ILE A 114 11.30 -12.62 5.41
CA ILE A 114 12.10 -11.63 6.13
C ILE A 114 11.78 -10.22 5.63
N ARG A 115 11.67 -10.05 4.31
CA ARG A 115 11.28 -8.77 3.75
C ARG A 115 9.93 -8.30 4.27
N ALA A 116 8.97 -9.23 4.34
CA ALA A 116 7.65 -8.92 4.85
C ALA A 116 7.71 -8.48 6.32
N ALA A 117 8.53 -9.16 7.13
CA ALA A 117 8.66 -8.80 8.54
C ALA A 117 9.19 -7.35 8.68
N TYR A 118 10.20 -7.00 7.91
CA TYR A 118 10.74 -5.64 7.95
C TYR A 118 9.70 -4.61 7.49
N TYR A 119 8.94 -4.94 6.44
CA TYR A 119 7.93 -4.06 5.91
C TYR A 119 6.79 -3.82 6.91
N VAL A 120 6.29 -4.91 7.52
CA VAL A 120 5.20 -4.80 8.48
C VAL A 120 5.66 -4.00 9.70
N ARG A 121 6.89 -4.26 10.16
CA ARG A 121 7.42 -3.54 11.31
C ARG A 121 7.55 -2.04 11.04
N TYR A 122 8.07 -1.70 9.86
CA TYR A 122 8.21 -0.29 9.46
C TYR A 122 6.84 0.39 9.38
N ASN A 123 5.88 -0.26 8.72
CA ASN A 123 4.55 0.34 8.54
C ASN A 123 3.78 0.45 9.84
N ALA A 124 4.06 -0.42 10.82
CA ALA A 124 3.44 -0.34 12.13
C ALA A 124 4.06 0.72 13.02
N GLY A 125 5.14 1.37 12.58
CA GLY A 125 5.80 2.38 13.37
C GLY A 125 6.58 1.82 14.56
N ARG A 126 6.90 0.52 14.55
CA ARG A 126 7.66 -0.10 15.62
C ARG A 126 9.14 0.24 15.51
N GLU A 127 9.85 0.11 16.63
CA GLU A 127 11.30 0.25 16.62
C GLU A 127 11.90 -0.69 15.57
N PRO A 128 12.88 -0.24 14.79
CA PRO A 128 13.51 -1.12 13.81
C PRO A 128 14.16 -2.32 14.49
N TYR A 129 14.29 -3.40 13.74
CA TYR A 129 15.11 -4.51 14.21
C TYR A 129 16.52 -4.01 14.52
N SER A 130 17.22 -4.72 15.41
CA SER A 130 18.54 -4.30 15.83
C SER A 130 19.51 -4.23 14.64
N GLN A 131 20.45 -3.32 14.74
CA GLN A 131 21.50 -3.18 13.74
C GLN A 131 22.27 -4.49 13.58
N ALA A 132 22.54 -5.18 14.72
CA ALA A 132 23.27 -6.44 14.68
C ALA A 132 22.53 -7.50 13.87
N LEU A 133 21.21 -7.61 14.02
CA LEU A 133 20.44 -8.56 13.23
C LEU A 133 20.46 -8.20 11.76
N SER A 134 20.24 -6.94 11.44
CA SER A 134 20.24 -6.49 10.04
C SER A 134 21.60 -6.72 9.38
N GLN A 135 22.68 -6.51 10.14
CA GLN A 135 24.04 -6.77 9.62
C GLN A 135 24.24 -8.27 9.36
N ARG A 136 23.71 -9.14 10.24
CA ARG A 136 23.84 -10.58 10.03
C ARG A 136 23.07 -11.02 8.79
N PHE A 137 21.87 -10.47 8.56
CA PHE A 137 21.16 -10.74 7.32
C PHE A 137 21.96 -10.29 6.10
N ALA A 138 22.53 -9.09 6.17
CA ALA A 138 23.33 -8.59 5.05
C ALA A 138 24.56 -9.47 4.80
N GLN A 139 25.18 -9.98 5.84
CA GLN A 139 26.32 -10.90 5.70
C GLN A 139 25.88 -12.20 5.03
N SER A 140 24.71 -12.72 5.38
CA SER A 140 24.16 -13.89 4.69
C SER A 140 23.93 -13.62 3.21
N ILE A 141 23.33 -12.44 2.90
CA ILE A 141 23.09 -12.06 1.52
C ILE A 141 24.40 -11.94 0.76
N ASP A 142 25.41 -11.34 1.37
CA ASP A 142 26.71 -11.20 0.74
C ASP A 142 27.31 -12.57 0.40
N ARG A 143 27.20 -13.53 1.31
CA ARG A 143 27.69 -14.89 1.06
C ARG A 143 26.90 -15.52 -0.09
N PHE A 144 25.57 -15.32 -0.13
CA PHE A 144 24.78 -15.84 -1.23
C PHE A 144 25.22 -15.23 -2.56
N LEU A 145 25.40 -13.91 -2.60
CA LEU A 145 25.76 -13.23 -3.86
C LEU A 145 27.11 -13.69 -4.38
N ARG A 146 27.98 -14.18 -3.51
CA ARG A 146 29.29 -14.71 -3.92
C ARG A 146 29.27 -16.21 -4.21
N HIS A 147 28.10 -16.84 -4.04
CA HIS A 147 27.96 -18.27 -4.29
C HIS A 147 28.02 -18.56 -5.80
N PRO A 148 28.66 -19.67 -6.22
CA PRO A 148 28.77 -19.97 -7.66
C PRO A 148 27.43 -20.09 -8.36
N HIS A 149 26.35 -20.51 -7.69
CA HIS A 149 25.05 -20.68 -8.29
C HIS A 149 24.07 -19.52 -8.02
N ALA A 150 24.54 -18.41 -7.46
CA ALA A 150 23.65 -17.31 -7.08
C ALA A 150 22.99 -16.68 -8.30
N PHE A 151 23.66 -16.68 -9.44
CA PHE A 151 23.16 -16.01 -10.64
C PHE A 151 22.77 -16.98 -11.75
N ASP A 152 22.47 -18.22 -11.40
CA ASP A 152 21.89 -19.16 -12.34
C ASP A 152 20.58 -18.61 -12.87
N GLN A 153 20.27 -18.90 -14.13
CA GLN A 153 19.12 -18.31 -14.80
C GLN A 153 17.89 -19.20 -14.83
N GLY A 154 17.84 -20.27 -14.06
CA GLY A 154 16.61 -21.04 -13.90
C GLY A 154 15.57 -20.19 -13.20
N ARG A 155 14.31 -20.49 -13.42
CA ARG A 155 13.19 -19.72 -12.89
C ARG A 155 13.24 -19.60 -11.37
N GLU A 156 13.45 -20.73 -10.69
CA GLU A 156 13.51 -20.74 -9.24
C GLU A 156 14.76 -20.05 -8.72
N GLN A 157 15.89 -20.24 -9.42
CA GLN A 157 17.15 -19.63 -9.05
C GLN A 157 17.05 -18.10 -9.18
N VAL A 158 16.39 -17.61 -10.23
CA VAL A 158 16.16 -16.17 -10.40
C VAL A 158 15.28 -15.64 -9.25
N GLY A 159 14.27 -16.41 -8.86
CA GLY A 159 13.41 -16.01 -7.74
C GLY A 159 14.19 -15.83 -6.45
N ALA A 160 15.10 -16.76 -6.15
CA ALA A 160 15.95 -16.66 -4.96
C ALA A 160 16.84 -15.44 -5.04
N MET A 161 17.50 -15.24 -6.18
CA MET A 161 18.42 -14.12 -6.35
C MET A 161 17.70 -12.79 -6.23
N LYS A 162 16.53 -12.67 -6.85
CA LYS A 162 15.74 -11.44 -6.77
C LYS A 162 15.32 -11.15 -5.34
N SER A 163 14.82 -12.17 -4.63
CA SER A 163 14.32 -11.96 -3.27
C SER A 163 15.45 -11.57 -2.31
N LEU A 164 16.56 -12.29 -2.36
CA LEU A 164 17.66 -12.02 -1.44
C LEU A 164 18.37 -10.72 -1.77
N SER A 165 18.54 -10.38 -3.04
CA SER A 165 19.19 -9.11 -3.39
C SER A 165 18.27 -7.92 -3.06
N LEU A 166 16.95 -8.09 -3.14
CA LEU A 166 16.03 -7.02 -2.78
C LEU A 166 16.00 -6.80 -1.26
N MET A 167 16.25 -7.85 -0.48
CA MET A 167 16.34 -7.75 0.97
C MET A 167 17.38 -6.72 1.43
N VAL A 168 18.40 -6.46 0.63
CA VAL A 168 19.45 -5.51 0.99
C VAL A 168 18.84 -4.15 1.35
N ASP A 169 17.84 -3.71 0.59
CA ASP A 169 17.18 -2.45 0.89
C ASP A 169 16.30 -2.55 2.12
N ASN A 170 15.62 -3.68 2.32
CA ASN A 170 14.78 -3.86 3.51
C ASN A 170 15.59 -3.76 4.79
N VAL A 171 16.78 -4.38 4.82
CA VAL A 171 17.62 -4.36 6.03
C VAL A 171 18.52 -3.13 6.12
N LYS A 172 18.53 -2.28 5.08
CA LYS A 172 19.29 -1.03 5.03
C LYS A 172 20.77 -1.24 5.34
N GLN A 173 21.36 -2.25 4.68
CA GLN A 173 22.77 -2.60 4.92
C GLN A 173 23.54 -2.74 3.59
N LEU A 174 23.27 -1.84 2.66
CA LEU A 174 23.97 -1.87 1.37
C LEU A 174 25.50 -1.89 1.50
N PRO A 175 26.12 -1.17 2.44
CA PRO A 175 27.59 -1.21 2.55
C PRO A 175 28.17 -2.61 2.68
N LEU A 176 27.45 -3.54 3.29
CA LEU A 176 27.95 -4.90 3.50
C LEU A 176 27.83 -5.80 2.27
N THR A 177 27.03 -5.39 1.27
CA THR A 177 26.75 -6.21 0.10
C THR A 177 27.15 -5.56 -1.22
N MET A 178 27.47 -4.27 -1.22
CA MET A 178 27.64 -3.54 -2.47
C MET A 178 28.80 -4.08 -3.30
N ASP A 179 29.89 -4.47 -2.65
CA ASP A 179 31.03 -5.02 -3.41
C ASP A 179 30.61 -6.24 -4.21
N ALA A 180 29.84 -7.15 -3.58
CA ALA A 180 29.36 -8.35 -4.28
C ALA A 180 28.36 -8.00 -5.37
N MET A 181 27.47 -7.04 -5.11
CA MET A 181 26.46 -6.65 -6.09
C MET A 181 27.10 -6.00 -7.32
N ILE A 182 28.12 -5.17 -7.12
CA ILE A 182 28.83 -4.56 -8.24
C ILE A 182 29.60 -5.63 -9.02
N LEU A 183 30.24 -6.54 -8.30
CA LEU A 183 30.93 -7.65 -8.97
C LEU A 183 29.98 -8.46 -9.84
N ALA A 184 28.76 -8.65 -9.38
CA ALA A 184 27.74 -9.41 -10.13
C ALA A 184 27.40 -8.75 -11.47
N LEU A 185 27.57 -7.43 -11.60
CA LEU A 185 27.29 -6.74 -12.86
C LEU A 185 28.14 -7.26 -14.00
N HIS A 186 29.29 -7.86 -13.69
CA HIS A 186 30.16 -8.43 -14.75
C HIS A 186 29.52 -9.64 -15.44
N ARG A 187 28.48 -10.21 -14.84
CA ARG A 187 27.75 -11.33 -15.46
C ARG A 187 26.77 -10.87 -16.53
N PHE A 188 26.51 -9.56 -16.62
CA PHE A 188 25.59 -9.00 -17.59
C PHE A 188 26.26 -8.95 -18.96
N ASN A 189 25.60 -9.53 -19.95
CA ASN A 189 26.08 -9.52 -21.33
C ASN A 189 24.89 -9.74 -22.26
N ARG A 190 25.13 -9.76 -23.57
CA ARG A 190 24.05 -9.88 -24.55
C ARG A 190 23.24 -11.16 -24.37
N GLU A 191 23.86 -12.22 -23.92
CA GLU A 191 23.19 -13.50 -23.75
C GLU A 191 22.33 -13.50 -22.48
N THR A 192 22.94 -13.12 -21.34
CA THR A 192 22.21 -13.12 -20.07
C THR A 192 21.13 -12.06 -20.02
N ALA A 193 21.28 -10.97 -20.76
CA ALA A 193 20.31 -9.89 -20.80
C ALA A 193 18.96 -10.30 -21.41
N GLN A 194 18.90 -11.42 -22.10
CA GLN A 194 17.65 -11.91 -22.67
C GLN A 194 16.63 -12.28 -21.58
N ASP A 195 17.09 -12.67 -20.41
CA ASP A 195 16.23 -12.95 -19.27
C ASP A 195 16.05 -11.67 -18.47
N THR A 196 14.98 -10.93 -18.75
CA THR A 196 14.77 -9.63 -18.12
C THR A 196 14.45 -9.76 -16.62
N GLN A 197 13.93 -10.90 -16.17
CA GLN A 197 13.72 -11.12 -14.73
C GLN A 197 15.05 -11.26 -14.00
N TRP A 198 16.00 -11.92 -14.61
CA TRP A 198 17.35 -12.02 -14.07
C TRP A 198 18.01 -10.63 -14.03
N VAL A 199 17.85 -9.85 -15.10
CA VAL A 199 18.34 -8.48 -15.13
C VAL A 199 17.70 -7.64 -14.03
N ASP A 200 16.41 -7.84 -13.78
CA ASP A 200 15.72 -7.14 -12.70
C ASP A 200 16.34 -7.46 -11.34
N GLY A 201 16.82 -8.68 -11.15
CA GLY A 201 17.57 -9.02 -9.94
C GLY A 201 18.86 -8.24 -9.81
N LEU A 202 19.63 -8.10 -10.90
CA LEU A 202 20.82 -7.25 -10.86
C LEU A 202 20.45 -5.80 -10.52
N ASN A 203 19.31 -5.36 -10.98
CA ASN A 203 18.86 -3.99 -10.77
C ASN A 203 18.57 -3.68 -9.30
N ASN A 204 18.50 -4.69 -8.45
CA ASN A 204 18.27 -4.47 -7.02
C ASN A 204 19.41 -3.70 -6.37
N LEU A 205 20.62 -3.73 -6.95
CA LEU A 205 21.67 -2.82 -6.52
C LEU A 205 21.20 -1.37 -6.63
N PHE A 206 20.58 -1.01 -7.74
CA PHE A 206 20.18 0.38 -7.97
C PHE A 206 18.96 0.74 -7.14
N ARG A 207 18.06 -0.20 -6.90
CA ARG A 207 16.97 0.01 -5.94
C ARG A 207 17.52 0.29 -4.55
N ALA A 208 18.51 -0.48 -4.11
CA ALA A 208 19.10 -0.28 -2.80
C ALA A 208 19.84 1.06 -2.72
N MET A 209 20.55 1.45 -3.78
CA MET A 209 21.20 2.75 -3.79
C MET A 209 20.18 3.87 -3.63
N SER A 210 19.07 3.80 -4.34
CA SER A 210 17.99 4.76 -4.21
C SER A 210 17.38 4.74 -2.79
N GLY A 211 17.20 3.55 -2.23
CA GLY A 211 16.64 3.39 -0.89
C GLY A 211 17.57 3.85 0.22
N HIS A 212 18.85 4.05 -0.07
CA HIS A 212 19.82 4.50 0.91
C HIS A 212 20.10 6.00 0.81
N VAL A 213 19.28 6.75 0.10
CA VAL A 213 19.39 8.21 0.07
C VAL A 213 19.29 8.74 1.50
N GLY A 214 20.24 9.55 1.89
CA GLY A 214 20.29 10.10 3.25
C GLY A 214 20.96 9.19 4.28
N ASN A 215 21.40 8.01 3.89
CA ASN A 215 21.99 7.06 4.82
C ASN A 215 23.48 7.38 5.00
N SER A 216 23.85 7.85 6.19
CA SER A 216 25.21 8.33 6.44
C SER A 216 26.23 7.20 6.40
N GLU A 217 25.88 5.98 6.79
CA GLU A 217 26.80 4.85 6.74
C GLU A 217 27.11 4.47 5.29
N PHE A 218 26.10 4.55 4.42
CA PHE A 218 26.30 4.31 3.00
C PHE A 218 27.26 5.34 2.41
N TYR A 219 27.09 6.60 2.75
CA TYR A 219 27.99 7.64 2.21
C TYR A 219 29.41 7.50 2.74
N ARG A 220 29.57 7.09 4.00
CA ARG A 220 30.90 6.83 4.53
C ARG A 220 31.57 5.66 3.81
N TYR A 221 30.80 4.60 3.56
CA TYR A 221 31.29 3.45 2.81
C TYR A 221 31.74 3.86 1.41
N LEU A 222 30.92 4.64 0.69
CA LEU A 222 31.28 5.11 -0.64
C LEU A 222 32.49 6.01 -0.61
N ALA A 223 32.62 6.88 0.38
CA ALA A 223 33.78 7.76 0.49
C ALA A 223 35.07 6.96 0.60
N ALA A 224 34.99 5.77 1.23
CA ALA A 224 36.15 4.87 1.31
C ALA A 224 36.29 3.97 0.08
N ASN A 225 35.32 3.99 -0.85
CA ASN A 225 35.25 3.08 -1.99
C ASN A 225 34.79 3.81 -3.26
N THR A 226 35.37 4.98 -3.53
CA THR A 226 34.89 5.81 -4.65
C THR A 226 35.15 5.16 -6.01
N GLN A 227 36.03 4.14 -6.07
CA GLN A 227 36.21 3.40 -7.30
C GLN A 227 34.93 2.75 -7.81
N HIS A 228 33.96 2.53 -6.94
CA HIS A 228 32.67 2.00 -7.37
C HIS A 228 31.97 2.92 -8.36
N ILE A 229 32.13 4.23 -8.20
CA ILE A 229 31.55 5.19 -9.14
C ILE A 229 32.15 5.02 -10.51
N ASP A 230 33.46 4.87 -10.55
CA ASP A 230 34.17 4.63 -11.83
C ASP A 230 33.71 3.33 -12.45
N THR A 231 33.54 2.29 -11.63
CA THR A 231 33.09 0.98 -12.12
C THR A 231 31.69 1.05 -12.70
N LEU A 232 30.78 1.76 -12.04
CA LEU A 232 29.41 1.89 -12.54
C LEU A 232 29.36 2.65 -13.86
N TYR A 233 30.16 3.71 -14.00
CA TYR A 233 30.23 4.46 -15.24
C TYR A 233 30.81 3.59 -16.37
N ARG A 234 31.91 2.88 -16.08
CA ARG A 234 32.49 1.96 -17.07
C ARG A 234 31.50 0.86 -17.47
N PHE A 235 30.76 0.33 -16.48
CA PHE A 235 29.74 -0.67 -16.77
C PHE A 235 28.70 -0.14 -17.76
N ALA A 236 28.24 1.10 -17.55
CA ALA A 236 27.27 1.69 -18.45
C ALA A 236 27.85 1.85 -19.86
N LEU A 237 29.08 2.31 -19.98
CA LEU A 237 29.71 2.49 -21.29
C LEU A 237 29.94 1.14 -21.98
N ASP A 238 30.40 0.14 -21.24
CA ASP A 238 30.68 -1.17 -21.81
C ASP A 238 29.43 -1.87 -22.27
N ASN A 239 28.27 -1.49 -21.70
CA ASN A 239 27.00 -2.14 -22.01
C ASN A 239 26.02 -1.18 -22.71
N GLU A 240 26.56 -0.22 -23.43
CA GLU A 240 25.75 0.75 -24.18
C GLU A 240 24.78 0.04 -25.16
N TRP A 241 25.19 -1.12 -25.70
CA TRP A 241 24.32 -1.92 -26.57
C TRP A 241 22.98 -2.24 -25.93
N ALA A 242 22.92 -2.33 -24.59
CA ALA A 242 21.69 -2.69 -23.88
C ALA A 242 20.61 -1.61 -23.99
N LEU A 243 21.00 -0.37 -24.32
CA LEU A 243 20.06 0.73 -24.48
C LEU A 243 19.05 0.50 -25.59
N GLU A 244 19.31 -0.45 -26.49
CA GLU A 244 18.39 -0.79 -27.58
C GLU A 244 17.62 -2.08 -27.31
N THR A 245 17.62 -2.53 -26.08
CA THR A 245 16.99 -3.80 -25.69
C THR A 245 16.04 -3.60 -24.51
N ASP A 246 15.31 -4.66 -24.15
CA ASP A 246 14.43 -4.64 -22.98
C ASP A 246 15.22 -4.55 -21.67
N ALA A 247 16.53 -4.73 -21.72
CA ALA A 247 17.39 -4.62 -20.53
C ALA A 247 17.96 -3.22 -20.36
N GLU A 248 17.52 -2.23 -21.12
CA GLU A 248 18.08 -0.88 -21.03
C GLU A 248 17.99 -0.28 -19.63
N PHE A 249 16.99 -0.70 -18.86
CA PHE A 249 16.76 -0.11 -17.54
C PHE A 249 17.97 -0.31 -16.61
N LEU A 250 18.75 -1.36 -16.81
CA LEU A 250 19.91 -1.60 -15.98
C LEU A 250 20.97 -0.52 -16.19
N VAL A 251 21.25 -0.18 -17.46
CA VAL A 251 22.20 0.87 -17.79
C VAL A 251 21.67 2.24 -17.37
N TYR A 252 20.40 2.49 -17.65
CA TYR A 252 19.75 3.74 -17.28
C TYR A 252 19.86 3.97 -15.77
N ASN A 253 19.52 2.95 -14.99
CA ASN A 253 19.55 3.09 -13.53
C ASN A 253 20.96 3.19 -12.98
N ALA A 254 21.92 2.51 -13.62
CA ALA A 254 23.33 2.65 -13.20
C ALA A 254 23.77 4.12 -13.28
N LEU A 255 23.43 4.79 -14.38
CA LEU A 255 23.79 6.20 -14.54
C LEU A 255 22.95 7.11 -13.64
N ARG A 256 21.66 6.85 -13.53
CA ARG A 256 20.78 7.68 -12.71
C ARG A 256 21.19 7.63 -11.24
N GLU A 257 21.46 6.42 -10.72
CA GLU A 257 21.81 6.28 -9.31
C GLU A 257 23.22 6.80 -9.03
N THR A 258 24.12 6.76 -10.00
CA THR A 258 25.41 7.44 -9.88
C THR A 258 25.16 8.94 -9.69
N GLY A 259 24.24 9.52 -10.46
CA GLY A 259 23.88 10.92 -10.30
C GLY A 259 23.29 11.24 -8.93
N ARG A 260 22.52 10.32 -8.36
CA ARG A 260 21.92 10.52 -7.03
C ARG A 260 22.99 10.63 -5.95
N LEU A 261 24.20 10.13 -6.21
CA LEU A 261 25.29 10.26 -5.25
C LEU A 261 25.78 11.70 -5.08
N LEU A 262 25.29 12.62 -5.89
CA LEU A 262 25.53 14.06 -5.68
C LEU A 262 25.05 14.54 -4.31
N ILE A 263 24.11 13.82 -3.69
CA ILE A 263 23.60 14.18 -2.37
C ILE A 263 24.62 13.87 -1.26
N SER A 264 25.62 13.03 -1.53
CA SER A 264 26.62 12.65 -0.55
C SER A 264 27.36 13.88 0.00
N PRO A 265 27.65 13.90 1.30
CA PRO A 265 28.48 15.00 1.83
C PRO A 265 29.95 14.92 1.46
N ASP A 266 30.42 13.76 0.93
CA ASP A 266 31.81 13.56 0.62
C ASP A 266 32.22 14.28 -0.69
N ALA A 267 33.26 15.09 -0.63
CA ALA A 267 33.66 15.92 -1.76
C ALA A 267 34.13 15.12 -2.96
N ILE A 268 34.87 14.02 -2.73
CA ILE A 268 35.37 13.19 -3.84
C ILE A 268 34.19 12.45 -4.51
N THR A 269 33.26 11.94 -3.73
CA THR A 269 32.04 11.31 -4.28
C THR A 269 31.27 12.29 -5.16
N LYS A 270 31.04 13.50 -4.66
CA LYS A 270 30.35 14.54 -5.43
C LYS A 270 31.11 14.88 -6.72
N GLN A 271 32.43 15.03 -6.64
CA GLN A 271 33.24 15.37 -7.81
C GLN A 271 33.11 14.31 -8.89
N LYS A 272 33.20 13.04 -8.50
CA LYS A 272 33.07 11.94 -9.45
C LYS A 272 31.66 11.87 -10.04
N ALA A 273 30.64 12.06 -9.21
CA ALA A 273 29.26 12.02 -9.70
C ALA A 273 28.98 13.17 -10.67
N ARG A 274 29.48 14.38 -10.36
CA ARG A 274 29.37 15.51 -11.28
C ARG A 274 30.06 15.23 -12.61
N HIS A 275 31.23 14.62 -12.54
CA HIS A 275 31.97 14.28 -13.75
C HIS A 275 31.17 13.31 -14.63
N VAL A 276 30.61 12.25 -14.01
CA VAL A 276 29.83 11.28 -14.76
C VAL A 276 28.59 11.96 -15.38
N MET A 277 27.91 12.82 -14.63
CA MET A 277 26.73 13.50 -15.17
C MET A 277 27.09 14.40 -16.35
N ARG A 278 28.19 15.13 -16.25
CA ARG A 278 28.67 15.95 -17.38
C ARG A 278 29.01 15.10 -18.60
N GLN A 279 29.61 13.94 -18.37
CA GLN A 279 29.97 13.04 -19.47
C GLN A 279 28.71 12.47 -20.14
N VAL A 280 27.69 12.11 -19.33
CA VAL A 280 26.42 11.60 -19.87
C VAL A 280 25.73 12.68 -20.71
N ILE A 281 25.73 13.90 -20.24
CA ILE A 281 25.12 15.03 -20.97
C ILE A 281 25.83 15.23 -22.32
N ALA A 282 27.16 15.17 -22.32
CA ALA A 282 27.93 15.34 -23.54
C ALA A 282 27.78 14.17 -24.51
N ARG A 283 27.70 12.96 -23.99
CA ARG A 283 27.64 11.75 -24.82
C ARG A 283 26.25 11.53 -25.43
N TYR A 284 25.19 11.89 -24.73
CA TYR A 284 23.81 11.64 -25.15
C TYR A 284 23.06 12.95 -25.24
N PRO A 285 23.46 13.87 -26.11
CA PRO A 285 22.83 15.19 -26.13
C PRO A 285 21.34 15.12 -26.47
N LEU A 286 20.62 16.14 -26.03
CA LEU A 286 19.18 16.24 -26.30
C LEU A 286 18.97 16.20 -27.83
N GLY A 287 18.06 15.33 -28.25
CA GLY A 287 17.81 15.08 -29.67
C GLY A 287 18.53 13.87 -30.22
N SER A 288 19.49 13.32 -29.50
CA SER A 288 20.17 12.10 -29.92
C SER A 288 19.32 10.87 -29.54
N LYS A 289 19.78 9.72 -30.03
CA LYS A 289 19.01 8.48 -29.94
C LYS A 289 18.70 8.08 -28.51
N HIS A 290 19.61 8.34 -27.58
CA HIS A 290 19.46 7.92 -26.18
C HIS A 290 19.37 9.10 -25.25
N ASP A 291 18.68 10.13 -25.65
CA ASP A 291 18.62 11.38 -24.90
C ASP A 291 17.78 11.27 -23.61
N LYS A 292 17.11 10.14 -23.35
CA LYS A 292 16.54 9.95 -22.02
C LYS A 292 17.62 9.84 -20.94
N LEU A 293 18.82 9.42 -21.33
CA LEU A 293 19.98 9.46 -20.42
C LEU A 293 20.38 10.90 -20.12
N TRP A 294 20.36 11.75 -21.14
CA TRP A 294 20.59 13.17 -20.95
C TRP A 294 19.60 13.73 -19.92
N LEU A 295 18.31 13.40 -20.09
CA LEU A 295 17.29 13.89 -19.17
C LEU A 295 17.54 13.38 -17.75
N ALA A 296 17.88 12.10 -17.59
CA ALA A 296 18.17 11.54 -16.28
C ALA A 296 19.32 12.29 -15.60
N ALA A 297 20.39 12.58 -16.34
CA ALA A 297 21.53 13.30 -15.79
C ALA A 297 21.15 14.73 -15.40
N VAL A 298 20.40 15.40 -16.28
CA VAL A 298 19.97 16.77 -16.02
C VAL A 298 19.05 16.82 -14.80
N GLU A 299 18.17 15.86 -14.64
CA GLU A 299 17.28 15.82 -13.46
C GLU A 299 18.08 15.64 -12.16
N MET A 300 19.07 14.76 -12.18
CA MET A 300 19.90 14.56 -10.98
C MET A 300 20.65 15.85 -10.63
N LEU A 301 21.19 16.53 -11.64
CA LEU A 301 21.84 17.81 -11.41
C LEU A 301 20.86 18.88 -10.93
N HIS A 302 19.65 18.89 -11.48
CA HIS A 302 18.64 19.85 -11.08
C HIS A 302 18.32 19.72 -9.58
N TYR A 303 18.17 18.49 -9.11
CA TYR A 303 17.80 18.27 -7.72
C TYR A 303 18.97 18.47 -6.75
N TYR A 304 20.18 18.08 -7.15
CA TYR A 304 21.28 17.95 -6.19
C TYR A 304 22.45 18.87 -6.45
N ALA A 305 22.57 19.44 -7.65
CA ALA A 305 23.68 20.34 -8.00
C ALA A 305 23.25 21.31 -9.11
N PRO A 306 22.22 22.13 -8.86
CA PRO A 306 21.67 22.98 -9.91
C PRO A 306 22.69 23.99 -10.46
N GLU A 307 23.73 24.32 -9.72
CA GLU A 307 24.78 25.21 -10.20
C GLU A 307 25.51 24.63 -11.41
N VAL A 308 25.57 23.29 -11.52
CA VAL A 308 26.21 22.69 -12.69
C VAL A 308 25.37 22.95 -13.94
N LEU A 309 24.04 22.88 -13.82
CA LEU A 309 23.16 23.19 -14.96
C LEU A 309 23.31 24.63 -15.40
N GLN A 310 23.46 25.56 -14.44
CA GLN A 310 23.68 26.96 -14.78
C GLN A 310 25.00 27.11 -15.55
N GLN A 311 26.06 26.41 -15.11
CA GLN A 311 27.34 26.45 -15.78
C GLN A 311 27.25 25.90 -17.22
N LEU A 312 26.38 24.89 -17.40
CA LEU A 312 26.20 24.28 -18.73
C LEU A 312 25.17 25.00 -19.59
N GLY A 313 24.47 25.99 -19.04
CA GLY A 313 23.47 26.73 -19.78
C GLY A 313 22.22 25.90 -20.09
N ILE A 314 21.85 24.96 -19.21
CA ILE A 314 20.74 24.04 -19.45
C ILE A 314 19.52 24.47 -18.63
N ASP A 315 18.38 24.62 -19.32
CA ASP A 315 17.08 24.87 -18.71
C ASP A 315 16.25 23.59 -18.80
N LEU A 316 16.02 22.95 -17.67
CA LEU A 316 15.31 21.65 -17.62
C LEU A 316 13.89 21.77 -18.15
N ASP A 317 13.18 22.85 -17.81
CA ASP A 317 11.79 23.00 -18.23
C ASP A 317 11.71 23.14 -19.75
N ALA A 318 12.61 23.89 -20.34
CA ALA A 318 12.65 24.03 -21.80
C ALA A 318 12.98 22.70 -22.47
N ALA A 319 13.88 21.93 -21.88
CA ALA A 319 14.24 20.61 -22.41
C ALA A 319 13.07 19.65 -22.33
N LYS A 320 12.31 19.69 -21.24
CA LYS A 320 11.13 18.82 -21.09
C LYS A 320 10.07 19.19 -22.14
N ARG A 321 9.87 20.47 -22.41
CA ARG A 321 8.94 20.88 -23.46
C ARG A 321 9.37 20.36 -24.84
N ASP A 322 10.65 20.47 -25.16
CA ASP A 322 11.18 19.97 -26.42
C ASP A 322 11.00 18.45 -26.55
N LEU A 323 11.29 17.73 -25.48
CA LEU A 323 11.16 16.27 -25.48
C LEU A 323 9.69 15.88 -25.65
N ALA A 324 8.80 16.55 -24.95
CA ALA A 324 7.37 16.27 -25.08
C ALA A 324 6.89 16.53 -26.51
N ALA A 325 7.39 17.58 -27.14
CA ALA A 325 7.00 17.90 -28.52
C ALA A 325 7.46 16.81 -29.49
N ARG A 326 8.62 16.19 -29.23
CA ARG A 326 9.10 15.12 -30.11
C ARG A 326 8.40 13.80 -29.88
N ILE A 327 8.08 13.49 -28.61
CA ILE A 327 7.41 12.22 -28.26
C ILE A 327 5.95 12.27 -28.67
N LEU A 328 5.31 13.43 -28.53
CA LEU A 328 3.91 13.62 -28.87
C LEU A 328 3.82 14.62 -30.03
N PRO A 329 4.18 14.20 -31.26
CA PRO A 329 4.28 15.13 -32.36
C PRO A 329 2.92 15.61 -32.88
N ASN A 330 1.85 14.87 -32.65
CA ASN A 330 0.54 15.23 -33.15
C ASN A 330 -0.17 16.14 -32.18
N ARG A 331 -0.76 17.22 -32.68
CA ARG A 331 -1.45 18.18 -31.85
C ARG A 331 -2.81 18.49 -32.48
N PHE A 332 -3.87 18.41 -31.68
CA PHE A 332 -5.23 18.66 -32.14
C PHE A 332 -5.94 19.50 -31.09
N GLU A 333 -6.52 20.61 -31.50
CA GLU A 333 -7.26 21.48 -30.58
C GLU A 333 -8.74 21.15 -30.63
N CYS A 334 -9.32 20.79 -29.46
CA CYS A 334 -10.75 20.59 -29.34
C CYS A 334 -11.46 21.93 -29.36
N GLN A 335 -12.77 21.89 -29.55
CA GLN A 335 -13.59 23.12 -29.48
C GLN A 335 -13.65 23.63 -28.02
N GLY A 336 -13.62 22.71 -27.06
CA GLY A 336 -13.52 23.08 -25.65
C GLY A 336 -12.09 23.45 -25.29
N PRO A 337 -11.77 23.44 -24.00
CA PRO A 337 -10.45 23.89 -23.56
C PRO A 337 -9.32 22.89 -23.80
N ALA A 338 -9.64 21.64 -24.17
CA ALA A 338 -8.63 20.60 -24.26
C ALA A 338 -7.80 20.70 -25.53
N ILE A 339 -6.52 20.40 -25.41
CA ILE A 339 -5.59 20.23 -26.52
C ILE A 339 -5.09 18.81 -26.41
N ILE A 340 -5.20 18.02 -27.47
CA ILE A 340 -4.77 16.63 -27.48
C ILE A 340 -3.42 16.53 -28.17
N ARG A 341 -2.45 16.04 -27.44
CA ARG A 341 -1.11 15.73 -27.97
C ARG A 341 -0.95 14.22 -27.95
N SER A 342 -0.50 13.65 -29.06
CA SER A 342 -0.46 12.20 -29.16
C SER A 342 0.74 11.73 -29.98
N GLN A 343 1.06 10.46 -29.75
CA GLN A 343 2.10 9.79 -30.54
C GLN A 343 1.59 9.43 -31.93
N ASP A 344 0.39 8.89 -32.02
CA ASP A 344 -0.05 8.31 -33.28
C ASP A 344 -1.56 8.42 -33.56
N LEU A 345 -2.28 9.27 -32.85
CA LEU A 345 -3.69 9.46 -33.18
C LEU A 345 -3.84 10.24 -34.49
N SER A 346 -4.75 9.80 -35.35
CA SER A 346 -5.16 10.59 -36.50
C SER A 346 -6.03 11.76 -36.04
N ASP A 347 -6.21 12.74 -36.92
CA ASP A 347 -7.09 13.86 -36.60
C ASP A 347 -8.52 13.39 -36.32
N ALA A 348 -9.01 12.38 -37.06
CA ALA A 348 -10.34 11.82 -36.82
C ALA A 348 -10.43 11.18 -35.44
N GLN A 349 -9.42 10.44 -35.01
CA GLN A 349 -9.38 9.82 -33.67
C GLN A 349 -9.29 10.89 -32.60
N ALA A 350 -8.48 11.93 -32.82
CA ALA A 350 -8.38 13.01 -31.85
C ALA A 350 -9.71 13.74 -31.74
N ALA A 351 -10.42 13.93 -32.86
CA ALA A 351 -11.75 14.53 -32.82
C ALA A 351 -12.76 13.70 -32.05
N GLN A 352 -12.67 12.36 -32.16
CA GLN A 352 -13.50 11.48 -31.34
C GLN A 352 -13.20 11.66 -29.86
N ALA A 353 -11.94 11.75 -29.51
CA ALA A 353 -11.57 11.98 -28.11
C ALA A 353 -12.09 13.33 -27.64
N CYS A 354 -11.99 14.36 -28.46
CA CYS A 354 -12.57 15.68 -28.14
C CYS A 354 -14.06 15.58 -27.84
N ASP A 355 -14.80 14.82 -28.66
CA ASP A 355 -16.24 14.64 -28.44
C ASP A 355 -16.52 13.99 -27.09
N VAL A 356 -15.72 13.00 -26.71
CA VAL A 356 -15.87 12.37 -25.40
C VAL A 356 -15.62 13.39 -24.28
N LEU A 357 -14.56 14.19 -24.40
CA LEU A 357 -14.24 15.19 -23.40
C LEU A 357 -15.31 16.26 -23.29
N ASP A 358 -15.80 16.77 -24.45
CA ASP A 358 -16.83 17.79 -24.43
C ASP A 358 -18.11 17.29 -23.80
N LYS A 359 -18.50 16.07 -24.11
CA LYS A 359 -19.67 15.44 -23.54
C LYS A 359 -19.49 15.26 -22.02
N LYS A 360 -18.32 14.85 -21.63
CA LYS A 360 -18.01 14.64 -20.21
C LYS A 360 -18.05 15.97 -19.46
N GLU A 361 -17.58 17.05 -20.07
CA GLU A 361 -17.66 18.35 -19.43
C GLU A 361 -19.10 18.79 -19.22
N GLN A 362 -19.97 18.57 -20.22
CA GLN A 362 -21.39 18.87 -20.04
C GLN A 362 -22.00 18.05 -18.91
N ASP A 363 -21.72 16.75 -18.88
CA ASP A 363 -22.20 15.89 -17.81
C ASP A 363 -21.70 16.35 -16.45
N PHE A 364 -20.42 16.73 -16.39
CA PHE A 364 -19.80 17.20 -15.15
C PHE A 364 -20.54 18.40 -14.59
N HIS A 365 -20.78 19.42 -15.43
CA HIS A 365 -21.47 20.62 -14.96
C HIS A 365 -22.89 20.30 -14.48
N GLN A 366 -23.57 19.39 -15.14
CA GLN A 366 -24.92 19.00 -14.76
C GLN A 366 -24.91 18.25 -13.42
N VAL A 367 -24.02 17.25 -13.25
CA VAL A 367 -23.99 16.44 -12.05
C VAL A 367 -23.49 17.24 -10.85
N ALA A 368 -22.45 18.04 -11.02
CA ALA A 368 -21.85 18.81 -9.92
C ALA A 368 -22.57 20.14 -9.69
N ASN A 369 -23.45 20.53 -10.56
CA ASN A 369 -24.23 21.79 -10.45
C ASN A 369 -23.28 22.99 -10.25
N THR A 370 -22.35 23.16 -11.20
CA THR A 370 -21.23 24.08 -10.98
C THR A 370 -21.57 25.54 -11.19
N GLY A 371 -22.60 25.88 -11.94
CA GLY A 371 -22.84 27.27 -12.36
C GLY A 371 -21.81 27.77 -13.36
N LEU A 372 -20.96 26.95 -13.88
CA LEU A 372 -19.98 27.19 -14.94
C LEU A 372 -18.85 28.18 -14.61
N ALA A 373 -18.75 28.63 -13.37
CA ALA A 373 -17.70 29.58 -12.98
C ALA A 373 -16.48 28.84 -12.41
N PRO A 374 -15.27 29.09 -12.95
CA PRO A 374 -14.07 28.51 -12.35
C PRO A 374 -13.80 29.03 -10.94
N VAL A 375 -13.26 28.18 -10.14
CA VAL A 375 -13.00 28.55 -8.73
C VAL A 375 -11.59 29.04 -8.50
N ALA A 376 -10.66 28.77 -9.45
CA ALA A 376 -9.26 29.25 -9.28
C ALA A 376 -8.69 29.54 -10.67
N UNK A 377 -7.76 30.18 -10.77
CA UNK A 377 -7.07 30.58 -11.93
C UNK A 377 -6.39 29.49 -12.57
N UNK A 378 -6.91 28.75 -12.76
CA UNK A 378 -6.29 27.58 -13.29
C UNK A 378 -6.21 27.75 -14.76
N UNK A 379 -5.34 27.45 -15.12
CA UNK A 379 -4.99 27.40 -16.42
C UNK A 379 -6.08 26.89 -17.24
N UNK A 380 -6.30 27.38 -17.93
CA UNK A 380 -7.26 27.01 -18.80
C UNK A 380 -6.92 25.96 -19.73
N UNK A 381 -6.36 25.62 -20.07
CA UNK A 381 -6.19 24.70 -21.10
C UNK A 381 -5.82 23.37 -20.55
N UNK A 382 -6.35 22.69 -20.80
CA UNK A 382 -6.10 21.35 -20.40
C UNK A 382 -5.39 20.72 -21.54
N UNK A 383 -4.52 20.38 -21.38
CA UNK A 383 -3.76 19.66 -22.29
C UNK A 383 -4.04 18.28 -22.04
N UNK A 384 -4.39 17.82 -22.75
CA UNK A 384 -4.61 16.47 -22.68
C UNK A 384 -3.57 15.81 -23.45
N UNK A 385 -2.97 15.31 -22.91
CA UNK A 385 -1.97 14.59 -23.52
C UNK A 385 -2.44 13.25 -23.58
N UNK A 386 -2.74 12.96 -24.40
CA UNK A 386 -3.16 11.66 -24.65
C UNK A 386 -2.03 10.95 -25.27
N UNK A 387 -1.54 10.40 -24.59
CA UNK A 387 -0.47 9.62 -25.02
C UNK A 387 -1.04 8.33 -25.39
N UNK A 388 -1.01 8.06 -26.32
CA UNK A 388 -1.40 6.82 -26.82
C UNK A 388 -0.28 5.89 -26.71
N UNK A 389 -0.27 5.32 -25.84
CA UNK A 389 0.80 4.41 -25.69
C UNK A 389 0.36 3.05 -25.99
N UNK A 390 0.93 2.63 -26.65
CA UNK A 390 0.83 1.23 -26.89
C UNK A 390 1.57 0.58 -25.81
N UNK A 391 1.15 -0.16 -25.36
CA UNK A 391 1.61 -0.94 -24.26
C UNK A 391 3.00 -1.54 -24.49
N UNK A 392 3.31 -1.71 -25.56
CA UNK A 392 4.54 -2.43 -25.72
C UNK A 392 5.71 -1.51 -26.06
N UNK A 393 5.46 -0.64 -26.48
CA UNK A 393 6.59 0.06 -26.95
C UNK A 393 6.88 1.17 -26.04
N UNK A 394 6.72 0.91 -25.15
CA UNK A 394 6.79 1.78 -24.11
C UNK A 394 8.13 2.41 -23.81
N UNK A 395 8.95 1.94 -24.18
CA UNK A 395 10.28 2.47 -23.94
C UNK A 395 10.41 3.91 -24.35
N UNK A 396 10.09 4.18 -25.33
CA UNK A 396 10.18 5.51 -25.80
C UNK A 396 9.10 6.41 -25.23
N UNK A 397 8.26 5.89 -25.03
CA UNK A 397 7.14 6.57 -24.50
C UNK A 397 7.28 6.76 -23.02
N UNK A 398 7.93 5.99 -22.56
CA UNK A 398 8.13 6.09 -21.16
C UNK A 398 8.98 7.28 -20.76
N UNK A 399 9.70 7.49 -21.52
CA UNK A 399 10.55 8.63 -21.27
C UNK A 399 9.76 9.93 -21.33
N UNK A 400 8.98 9.88 -22.07
CA UNK A 400 8.12 11.01 -22.16
C UNK A 400 7.12 11.08 -21.07
N UNK A 401 6.85 10.14 -20.89
CA UNK A 401 5.92 10.03 -19.84
C UNK A 401 6.64 10.24 -18.56
N UNK A 402 7.73 9.81 -18.62
CA UNK A 402 8.49 10.01 -17.44
C UNK A 402 8.86 11.45 -17.22
N UNK A 403 9.02 11.92 -18.19
CA UNK A 403 9.32 13.28 -18.10
C UNK A 403 8.08 14.11 -17.77
N UNK A 404 7.25 13.62 -18.12
CA UNK A 404 6.03 14.25 -17.87
C UNK A 404 5.31 13.58 -16.75
N UNK A 405 5.59 12.65 -16.62
CA UNK A 405 4.92 11.97 -15.55
C UNK A 405 5.76 10.81 -15.07
N UNK A 406 6.31 10.89 -14.39
CA UNK A 406 7.02 9.85 -13.79
C UNK A 406 6.21 8.65 -13.78
N UNK A 407 5.79 8.51 -14.64
CA UNK A 407 4.91 7.61 -14.49
C UNK A 407 5.05 6.25 -14.70
N UNK A 408 4.67 5.90 -14.04
CA UNK A 408 4.47 4.62 -14.18
C UNK A 408 3.55 4.46 -15.24
N THR A 409 3.87 3.50 -16.01
CA THR A 409 3.04 2.94 -17.05
C THR A 409 1.95 2.03 -16.50
N ASP A 410 2.05 1.66 -15.25
CA ASP A 410 1.13 0.76 -14.56
C ASP A 410 -0.10 1.46 -13.97
N ASN A 411 -0.10 2.77 -14.01
CA ASN A 411 -1.18 3.54 -13.35
C ASN A 411 -2.43 3.71 -14.21
N GLY A 412 -2.35 3.42 -15.48
CA GLY A 412 -3.51 3.59 -16.36
C GLY A 412 -3.80 4.99 -16.78
N GLY A 413 -3.18 5.97 -16.17
CA GLY A 413 -3.33 7.38 -16.44
C GLY A 413 -2.87 8.21 -15.28
N GLN A 414 -2.69 9.49 -15.49
CA GLN A 414 -2.28 10.38 -14.41
C GLN A 414 -2.61 11.82 -14.73
N TYR A 415 -3.24 12.48 -13.77
CA TYR A 415 -3.52 13.92 -13.85
C TYR A 415 -2.38 14.70 -13.20
N LEU A 416 -1.94 15.75 -13.87
CA LEU A 416 -0.82 16.59 -13.43
C LEU A 416 -1.30 18.05 -13.43
N GLU A 417 -1.65 18.52 -12.26
CA GLU A 417 -2.25 19.84 -12.10
C GLU A 417 -1.27 20.98 -12.40
N GLY A 418 -0.03 20.82 -11.98
CA GLY A 418 0.92 21.93 -12.00
C GLY A 418 0.65 22.87 -10.85
N ASN A 419 0.95 24.16 -11.08
CA ASN A 419 0.69 25.20 -10.09
C ASN A 419 -0.47 26.07 -10.57
N PRO A 420 -1.68 25.87 -10.04
CA PRO A 420 -2.84 26.63 -10.51
C PRO A 420 -2.76 28.13 -10.24
N ALA A 421 -1.88 28.57 -9.35
CA ALA A 421 -1.68 30.00 -9.10
C ALA A 421 -0.84 30.67 -10.18
N ASP A 422 -0.15 29.89 -11.02
CA ASP A 422 0.67 30.43 -12.10
C ASP A 422 -0.20 30.67 -13.33
N GLN A 423 -0.22 31.91 -13.81
CA GLN A 423 -1.03 32.27 -14.99
C GLN A 423 -0.62 31.49 -16.25
N ASN A 424 0.61 31.01 -16.30
CA ASN A 424 1.11 30.25 -17.43
C ASN A 424 0.95 28.75 -17.24
N ASN A 425 0.38 28.32 -16.14
CA ASN A 425 0.21 26.89 -15.87
C ASN A 425 -0.78 26.29 -16.86
N GLN A 426 -0.45 25.10 -17.32
CA GLN A 426 -1.34 24.30 -18.15
C GLN A 426 -1.48 22.94 -17.51
N ALA A 427 -2.63 22.70 -16.89
CA ALA A 427 -2.92 21.39 -16.34
C ALA A 427 -2.95 20.35 -17.46
N ARG A 428 -2.51 19.15 -17.15
CA ARG A 428 -2.48 18.09 -18.15
C ARG A 428 -2.76 16.75 -17.51
N PHE A 429 -3.16 15.81 -18.33
CA PHE A 429 -3.18 14.43 -17.90
C PHE A 429 -2.60 13.54 -19.00
N VAL A 430 -2.10 12.39 -18.59
CA VAL A 430 -1.55 11.40 -19.51
C VAL A 430 -2.49 10.20 -19.46
N ALA A 431 -2.88 9.71 -20.63
CA ALA A 431 -3.72 8.54 -20.74
C ALA A 431 -3.15 7.66 -21.87
N TYR A 432 -3.54 6.38 -21.84
CA TYR A 432 -3.01 5.39 -22.76
C TYR A 432 -4.14 4.70 -23.51
N ARG A 433 -3.91 4.40 -24.78
CA ARG A 433 -4.87 3.59 -25.51
C ARG A 433 -4.33 2.17 -25.69
N TYR A 434 -5.22 1.23 -25.86
CA TYR A 434 -4.83 -0.15 -26.13
C TYR A 434 -4.30 -0.25 -27.57
N ALA A 435 -3.15 -0.90 -27.72
CA ALA A 435 -2.41 -0.88 -28.99
C ALA A 435 -3.15 -1.54 -30.14
N ASN A 436 -3.95 -2.56 -29.85
CA ASN A 436 -4.59 -3.35 -30.88
C ASN A 436 -6.10 -3.13 -30.97
N ASP A 437 -6.55 -1.99 -30.48
CA ASP A 437 -7.98 -1.67 -30.47
C ASP A 437 -8.39 -1.13 -31.83
N ALA A 438 -9.31 -1.82 -32.50
CA ALA A 438 -9.83 -1.34 -33.79
C ALA A 438 -10.63 -0.07 -33.60
N ASP A 439 -11.38 0.02 -32.52
CA ASP A 439 -12.08 1.24 -32.13
C ASP A 439 -11.20 2.05 -31.17
N LEU A 440 -11.34 3.36 -31.19
CA LEU A 440 -10.56 4.19 -30.29
C LEU A 440 -11.02 3.97 -28.85
N SER A 441 -10.12 3.45 -28.05
CA SER A 441 -10.35 3.22 -26.63
C SER A 441 -9.17 3.77 -25.86
N ILE A 442 -9.38 4.86 -25.14
CA ILE A 442 -8.33 5.49 -24.34
C ILE A 442 -8.63 5.20 -22.86
N LEU A 443 -7.72 4.49 -22.23
CA LEU A 443 -7.89 4.06 -20.85
C LEU A 443 -8.01 5.27 -19.93
N ASN A 444 -9.06 5.27 -19.15
CA ASN A 444 -9.31 6.29 -18.11
C ASN A 444 -9.43 7.73 -18.65
N LEU A 445 -9.70 7.92 -19.93
CA LEU A 445 -9.79 9.27 -20.49
C LEU A 445 -10.77 10.15 -19.70
N GLU A 446 -11.96 9.64 -19.45
CA GLU A 446 -13.00 10.38 -18.75
C GLU A 446 -12.67 10.58 -17.27
N HIS A 447 -12.03 9.60 -16.67
CA HIS A 447 -11.58 9.70 -15.28
C HIS A 447 -10.57 10.84 -15.10
N GLU A 448 -9.55 10.85 -15.93
CA GLU A 448 -8.48 11.87 -15.81
C GLU A 448 -8.99 13.25 -16.16
N TYR A 449 -9.88 13.35 -17.14
CA TYR A 449 -10.47 14.64 -17.47
C TYR A 449 -11.34 15.18 -16.34
N THR A 450 -12.00 14.29 -15.61
CA THR A 450 -12.79 14.70 -14.45
C THR A 450 -11.92 15.34 -13.38
N HIS A 451 -10.70 14.83 -13.16
CA HIS A 451 -9.78 15.50 -12.22
C HIS A 451 -9.52 16.96 -12.63
N TYR A 452 -9.30 17.19 -13.93
CA TYR A 452 -9.09 18.55 -14.41
C TYR A 452 -10.35 19.42 -14.17
N LEU A 453 -11.52 18.91 -14.51
CA LEU A 453 -12.77 19.66 -14.32
C LEU A 453 -13.02 19.91 -12.82
N ASP A 454 -12.74 18.93 -11.99
CA ASP A 454 -12.93 19.06 -10.54
C ASP A 454 -11.99 20.14 -9.98
N ALA A 455 -10.74 20.15 -10.43
CA ALA A 455 -9.78 21.16 -10.03
C ALA A 455 -10.22 22.56 -10.44
N ARG A 456 -10.81 22.66 -11.63
CA ARG A 456 -11.20 23.97 -12.18
C ARG A 456 -12.49 24.51 -11.58
N PHE A 457 -13.46 23.66 -11.30
CA PHE A 457 -14.81 24.09 -10.97
C PHE A 457 -15.24 23.77 -9.54
N ASN A 458 -14.56 22.87 -8.85
CA ASN A 458 -14.98 22.42 -7.52
C ASN A 458 -13.93 22.62 -6.42
N GLN A 459 -12.63 22.71 -6.77
CA GLN A 459 -11.55 22.63 -5.78
C GLN A 459 -10.78 23.95 -5.75
N TYR A 460 -11.06 24.79 -4.78
CA TYR A 460 -10.30 26.03 -4.63
C TYR A 460 -8.86 25.69 -4.22
N GLY A 461 -7.89 26.28 -4.90
CA GLY A 461 -6.48 26.03 -4.60
C GLY A 461 -5.97 24.77 -5.31
N SER A 462 -4.87 24.25 -4.84
CA SER A 462 -4.24 23.08 -5.46
C SER A 462 -4.70 21.77 -4.81
N PHE A 463 -4.69 20.71 -5.60
CA PHE A 463 -5.01 19.38 -5.08
C PHE A 463 -4.07 19.00 -3.92
N SER A 464 -2.76 19.31 -4.03
CA SER A 464 -1.83 18.93 -2.98
C SER A 464 -2.13 19.66 -1.68
N ASP A 465 -2.50 20.94 -1.76
CA ASP A 465 -2.89 21.68 -0.55
C ASP A 465 -4.18 21.11 0.04
N ASN A 466 -5.12 20.78 -0.84
CA ASN A 466 -6.42 20.28 -0.38
C ASN A 466 -6.30 18.90 0.24
N LEU A 467 -5.42 18.06 -0.28
CA LEU A 467 -5.15 16.74 0.32
C LEU A 467 -4.62 16.87 1.74
N ALA A 468 -3.87 17.94 2.02
CA ALA A 468 -3.33 18.15 3.37
C ALA A 468 -4.42 18.38 4.42
N HIS A 469 -5.62 18.83 4.02
CA HIS A 469 -6.74 18.99 4.95
C HIS A 469 -7.47 17.70 5.26
N GLY A 470 -7.26 16.69 4.42
CA GLY A 470 -7.85 15.38 4.64
C GLY A 470 -9.31 15.25 4.21
N HIS A 471 -9.77 14.02 4.15
CA HIS A 471 -11.16 13.67 3.87
C HIS A 471 -11.65 14.12 2.51
N ILE A 472 -10.76 14.28 1.52
CA ILE A 472 -11.14 14.74 0.19
C ILE A 472 -10.90 13.67 -0.88
N VAL A 473 -10.09 12.66 -0.59
CA VAL A 473 -9.73 11.64 -1.59
C VAL A 473 -10.97 10.89 -2.07
N TRP A 474 -11.93 10.63 -1.17
CA TRP A 474 -13.16 9.94 -1.55
C TRP A 474 -13.89 10.69 -2.65
N TRP A 475 -13.90 12.02 -2.56
CA TRP A 475 -14.54 12.83 -3.60
C TRP A 475 -13.70 12.83 -4.87
N LEU A 476 -12.40 13.14 -4.75
CA LEU A 476 -11.56 13.29 -5.95
C LEU A 476 -11.57 12.01 -6.79
N GLU A 477 -11.30 10.87 -6.15
CA GLU A 477 -11.24 9.60 -6.89
C GLU A 477 -12.63 9.03 -7.14
N GLY A 478 -13.50 9.11 -6.15
CA GLY A 478 -14.85 8.58 -6.30
C GLY A 478 -15.64 9.31 -7.36
N PHE A 479 -15.51 10.64 -7.43
CA PHE A 479 -16.24 11.40 -8.43
C PHE A 479 -15.66 11.16 -9.83
N ALA A 480 -14.34 11.04 -9.96
CA ALA A 480 -13.73 10.70 -11.25
C ALA A 480 -14.21 9.33 -11.73
N GLU A 481 -14.26 8.34 -10.84
CA GLU A 481 -14.78 7.03 -11.19
C GLU A 481 -16.27 7.09 -11.54
N TYR A 482 -17.05 7.84 -10.76
CA TYR A 482 -18.48 7.99 -11.05
C TYR A 482 -18.71 8.62 -12.44
N MET A 483 -17.95 9.66 -12.76
CA MET A 483 -18.10 10.31 -14.05
C MET A 483 -17.66 9.41 -15.20
N HIS A 484 -16.67 8.53 -14.94
CA HIS A 484 -16.21 7.59 -15.96
C HIS A 484 -17.23 6.47 -16.20
N TYR A 485 -17.76 5.88 -15.13
CA TYR A 485 -18.60 4.69 -15.21
C TYR A 485 -20.07 4.96 -14.96
N LYS A 486 -20.38 5.99 -14.20
CA LYS A 486 -21.74 6.27 -13.74
C LYS A 486 -22.37 5.05 -13.06
N GLN A 487 -23.57 4.71 -13.45
CA GLN A 487 -24.31 3.59 -12.83
C GLN A 487 -23.95 2.25 -13.47
N GLY A 488 -23.21 2.28 -14.57
CA GLY A 488 -22.90 1.07 -15.33
C GLY A 488 -21.67 0.30 -14.90
N TYR A 489 -21.01 0.71 -13.80
CA TYR A 489 -19.77 0.03 -13.39
C TYR A 489 -20.09 -1.20 -12.55
N GLN A 490 -20.30 -2.29 -13.25
CA GLN A 490 -20.66 -3.57 -12.60
C GLN A 490 -19.58 -4.08 -11.65
N ALA A 491 -18.33 -3.86 -12.00
CA ALA A 491 -17.22 -4.34 -11.16
C ALA A 491 -17.21 -3.67 -9.78
N ALA A 492 -17.64 -2.44 -9.72
CA ALA A 492 -17.74 -1.73 -8.44
C ALA A 492 -18.75 -2.35 -7.47
N UNK A 493 -19.66 -2.60 -8.03
CA UNK A 493 -20.72 -3.27 -7.26
C UNK A 493 -20.21 -4.61 -6.74
N UNK A 494 -19.52 -5.20 -7.43
CA UNK A 494 -18.96 -6.42 -7.02
C UNK A 494 -17.83 -6.25 -6.02
N UNK A 495 -17.22 -5.34 -6.24
CA UNK A 495 -16.15 -4.99 -5.33
C UNK A 495 -16.61 -4.29 -4.07
N UNK A 496 -17.62 -3.77 -4.27
CA UNK A 496 -18.24 -3.13 -3.17
C UNK A 496 -18.94 -4.11 -2.27
N UNK A 497 -19.38 -4.91 -2.84
CA UNK A 497 -20.04 -5.96 -2.13
C UNK A 497 -19.03 -6.82 -1.37
N UNK A 498 -18.09 -6.96 -1.95
CA UNK A 498 -17.03 -7.69 -1.32
C UNK A 498 -16.29 -6.90 -0.24
N UNK A 499 -16.24 -5.79 -0.38
CA UNK A 499 -15.61 -4.94 0.58
C UNK A 499 -16.60 -4.09 1.37
N UNK A 500 -17.61 -4.39 1.09
CA UNK A 500 -18.69 -3.63 1.53
C UNK A 500 -18.89 -3.51 3.00
N UNK A 501 -18.64 -4.27 3.48
CA UNK A 501 -18.96 -4.24 4.83
C UNK A 501 -18.10 -3.30 5.61
N UNK A 502 -17.22 -3.26 5.38
CA UNK A 502 -16.33 -2.55 6.18
C UNK A 502 -16.15 -1.11 5.85
N UNK A 503 -16.64 -0.94 4.95
CA UNK A 503 -16.43 0.38 4.58
C UNK A 503 -17.56 1.22 5.10
N UNK A 504 -17.46 1.50 6.04
CA UNK A 504 -18.31 2.45 6.63
C UNK A 504 -18.09 3.76 5.92
N UNK A 505 -18.97 4.35 5.72
CA UNK A 505 -18.91 5.62 5.07
C UNK A 505 -17.97 6.58 5.72
N UNK A 506 -17.82 6.40 6.92
CA UNK A 506 -16.92 7.18 7.70
C UNK A 506 -15.49 6.79 7.41
N UNK A 507 -15.37 5.64 7.26
CA UNK A 507 -14.05 5.12 6.98
C UNK A 507 -13.60 5.49 5.56
N UNK A 508 -14.50 5.42 4.72
CA UNK A 508 -14.24 5.79 3.37
C UNK A 508 -13.98 7.30 3.22
N UNK A 509 -14.54 7.89 3.93
CA UNK A 509 -14.35 9.33 3.90
C UNK A 509 -13.11 9.74 4.61
N UNK A 510 -12.72 9.01 5.40
CA UNK A 510 -11.55 9.35 6.18
C UNK A 510 -10.24 8.79 5.60
N UNK A 511 -10.33 8.08 4.62
CA UNK A 511 -9.17 7.48 4.00
C UNK A 511 -8.25 8.60 3.55
N UNK A 512 -7.19 8.60 3.99
CA UNK A 512 -6.25 9.68 3.76
C UNK A 512 -5.30 9.43 2.69
N UNK A 513 -5.06 8.37 2.49
CA UNK A 513 -4.01 8.15 1.53
C UNK A 513 -4.52 7.58 0.24
N UNK A 514 -4.12 7.96 -0.67
CA UNK A 514 -4.37 7.53 -2.01
C UNK A 514 -3.53 6.42 -2.48
N UNK A 515 -2.57 6.17 -1.85
CA UNK A 515 -1.59 5.28 -2.39
C UNK A 515 -1.90 3.86 -2.13
N UNK A 516 -2.28 3.41 -1.61
CA UNK A 516 -2.22 2.02 -1.40
C UNK A 516 -3.25 1.29 -2.18
N UNK A 517 -3.74 0.77 -2.31
CA UNK A 517 -4.64 -0.13 -2.87
C UNK A 517 -5.41 0.45 -4.03
N UNK A 518 -4.96 0.59 -4.92
CA UNK A 518 -5.49 1.16 -6.08
C UNK A 518 -6.82 0.65 -6.54
N UNK A 519 -6.99 -0.49 -6.58
CA UNK A 519 -8.16 -1.07 -7.12
C UNK A 519 -9.30 -1.13 -6.12
N UNK A 520 -8.94 -1.34 -5.01
CA UNK A 520 -9.93 -1.46 -3.98
C UNK A 520 -10.43 -0.10 -3.52
N UNK A 521 -9.63 0.74 -3.51
CA UNK A 521 -9.95 2.06 -3.13
C UNK A 521 -10.77 2.80 -4.18
N UNK A 522 -10.50 2.59 -5.32
CA UNK A 522 -11.21 3.23 -6.37
C UNK A 522 -12.63 2.73 -6.51
N UNK A 523 -12.79 1.57 -6.28
CA UNK A 523 -14.08 0.96 -6.37
C UNK A 523 -14.98 1.26 -5.17
N UNK A 524 -14.38 1.34 -4.12
CA UNK A 524 -15.12 1.68 -2.94
C UNK A 524 -15.43 3.17 -2.84
N UNK A 525 -14.61 3.94 -3.37
CA UNK A 525 -14.79 5.36 -3.43
C UNK A 525 -15.80 5.75 -4.50
N UNK A 526 -16.02 4.94 -5.41
CA UNK A 526 -17.04 5.12 -6.40
C UNK A 526 -18.40 4.86 -5.81
N UNK A 527 -18.53 3.96 -5.07
CA UNK A 527 -19.78 3.67 -4.43
C UNK A 527 -20.19 4.77 -3.48
N UNK A 528 -19.35 5.41 -2.85
CA UNK A 528 -19.60 6.49 -2.03
C UNK A 528 -20.02 7.74 -2.75
N UNK A 529 -19.40 7.97 -3.84
CA UNK A 529 -19.76 9.09 -4.60
C UNK A 529 -21.15 8.99 -5.18
N ARG A 530 -21.53 7.76 -5.52
CA ARG A 530 -22.85 7.50 -6.12
C ARG A 530 -23.95 7.60 -5.07
N PHE A 531 -23.75 6.97 -3.96
CA PHE A 531 -24.74 7.03 -2.86
C PHE A 531 -25.06 8.47 -2.50
N MET A 532 -24.02 9.27 -2.28
CA MET A 532 -24.26 10.67 -1.89
C MET A 532 -24.96 11.46 -2.97
N LEU A 533 -24.59 11.25 -4.21
CA LEU A 533 -25.23 11.96 -5.31
C LEU A 533 -26.70 11.53 -5.49
N GLU A 534 -26.98 10.24 -5.32
CA GLU A 534 -28.35 9.74 -5.52
C GLU A 534 -29.26 9.98 -4.32
N LYS A 535 -28.74 9.77 -3.10
CA LYS A 535 -29.57 9.79 -1.91
C LYS A 535 -29.47 11.10 -1.13
N HIS A 536 -28.36 11.80 -1.23
CA HIS A 536 -28.13 13.01 -0.44
C HIS A 536 -27.52 14.12 -1.27
N PRO A 537 -28.18 14.49 -2.39
CA PRO A 537 -27.58 15.50 -3.28
C PRO A 537 -27.44 16.87 -2.63
N GLN A 538 -28.30 17.22 -1.65
CA GLN A 538 -28.18 18.50 -0.98
C GLN A 538 -26.93 18.55 -0.09
N ASP A 539 -26.56 17.42 0.52
CA ASP A 539 -25.32 17.37 1.29
C ASP A 539 -24.12 17.54 0.37
N VAL A 540 -24.14 16.93 -0.81
CA VAL A 540 -23.09 17.11 -1.81
C VAL A 540 -22.99 18.58 -2.20
N GLU A 541 -24.12 19.21 -2.45
CA GLU A 541 -24.16 20.64 -2.82
C GLU A 541 -23.51 21.49 -1.71
N SER A 542 -23.84 21.21 -0.46
CA SER A 542 -23.27 21.92 0.67
C SER A 542 -21.76 21.71 0.77
N LEU A 543 -21.32 20.46 0.58
CA LEU A 543 -19.89 20.16 0.60
C LEU A 543 -19.15 20.88 -0.51
N LEU A 544 -19.71 20.85 -1.73
CA LEU A 544 -19.06 21.51 -2.86
C LEU A 544 -19.00 23.03 -2.67
N ALA A 545 -20.00 23.61 -2.01
CA ALA A 545 -19.94 25.03 -1.68
C ALA A 545 -18.75 25.35 -0.78
N LEU A 546 -18.44 24.48 0.17
CA LEU A 546 -17.27 24.63 1.03
C LEU A 546 -15.98 24.48 0.22
N SER A 547 -15.92 23.48 -0.64
CA SER A 547 -14.72 23.20 -1.44
C SER A 547 -14.46 24.37 -2.42
N ARG A 548 -15.50 24.86 -3.03
CA ARG A 548 -15.39 25.95 -4.04
C ARG A 548 -14.91 27.26 -3.42
N THR A 549 -15.10 27.43 -2.13
CA THR A 549 -14.67 28.64 -1.43
C THR A 549 -13.46 28.39 -0.52
N GLY A 550 -12.85 27.23 -0.61
CA GLY A 550 -11.61 26.92 0.11
C GLY A 550 -11.79 26.63 1.58
N GLN A 551 -12.99 26.29 2.03
CA GLN A 551 -13.28 26.05 3.43
C GLN A 551 -13.07 24.57 3.76
N PHE A 552 -11.82 24.10 3.68
CA PHE A 552 -11.52 22.67 3.77
C PHE A 552 -11.53 22.16 5.20
N ASP A 553 -11.31 23.03 6.19
CA ASP A 553 -11.49 22.60 7.60
C ASP A 553 -12.95 22.24 7.85
N GLN A 554 -13.87 23.08 7.36
CA GLN A 554 -15.30 22.78 7.48
C GLN A 554 -15.69 21.59 6.63
N TRP A 555 -15.07 21.42 5.46
CA TRP A 555 -15.26 20.23 4.64
C TRP A 555 -14.94 18.97 5.44
N ALA A 556 -13.76 18.93 6.08
CA ALA A 556 -13.34 17.74 6.83
C ALA A 556 -14.30 17.43 7.97
N GLN A 557 -14.74 18.45 8.70
CA GLN A 557 -15.70 18.26 9.78
C GLN A 557 -17.04 17.75 9.25
N SER A 558 -17.52 18.33 8.16
CA SER A 558 -18.81 17.94 7.57
C SER A 558 -18.77 16.51 7.05
N VAL A 559 -17.68 16.14 6.38
CA VAL A 559 -17.51 14.77 5.85
C VAL A 559 -17.54 13.76 6.99
N LYS A 560 -16.86 14.06 8.10
CA LYS A 560 -16.86 13.17 9.26
C LYS A 560 -18.26 12.98 9.81
N LEU A 561 -18.99 14.09 9.97
CA LEU A 561 -20.37 14.03 10.50
C LEU A 561 -21.30 13.25 9.56
N LEU A 562 -21.18 13.49 8.26
CA LEU A 562 -22.01 12.80 7.29
C LEU A 562 -21.69 11.32 7.24
N GLY A 563 -20.41 10.96 7.35
CA GLY A 563 -20.00 9.57 7.41
C GLY A 563 -20.62 8.84 8.58
N GLU A 564 -20.63 9.48 9.75
CA GLU A 564 -21.25 8.90 10.95
C GLU A 564 -22.77 8.79 10.78
N ARG A 565 -23.39 9.86 10.24
CA ARG A 565 -24.85 9.91 10.08
C ARG A 565 -25.35 8.84 9.14
N TYR A 566 -24.67 8.59 8.03
CA TYR A 566 -25.17 7.76 6.94
C TYR A 566 -24.57 6.36 6.88
N ASN A 567 -23.82 5.96 7.89
CA ASN A 567 -23.15 4.66 7.90
C ASN A 567 -24.13 3.51 7.68
N THR A 568 -25.18 3.47 8.47
CA THR A 568 -26.18 2.40 8.40
C THR A 568 -26.95 2.45 7.07
N GLU A 569 -27.34 3.65 6.66
CA GLU A 569 -28.07 3.83 5.41
C GLU A 569 -27.23 3.40 4.22
N PHE A 570 -25.96 3.74 4.24
CA PHE A 570 -25.05 3.38 3.13
C PHE A 570 -24.90 1.87 3.01
N SER A 571 -24.76 1.18 4.13
CA SER A 571 -24.67 -0.29 4.12
C SER A 571 -25.93 -0.91 3.54
N ALA A 572 -27.09 -0.41 3.96
CA ALA A 572 -28.36 -0.91 3.43
C ALA A 572 -28.50 -0.63 1.93
N TRP A 573 -28.05 0.54 1.49
CA TRP A 573 -28.11 0.91 0.08
C TRP A 573 -27.22 0.00 -0.78
N LEU A 574 -26.03 -0.33 -0.27
CA LEU A 574 -25.14 -1.25 -0.98
C LEU A 574 -25.81 -2.60 -1.20
N ASP A 575 -26.54 -3.08 -0.21
CA ASP A 575 -27.27 -4.34 -0.34
C ASP A 575 -28.30 -4.28 -1.46
N THR A 576 -28.95 -3.13 -1.64
CA THR A 576 -29.94 -3.00 -2.75
C THR A 576 -29.27 -3.08 -4.11
N LEU A 577 -28.07 -2.55 -4.25
CA LEU A 577 -27.37 -2.60 -5.54
C LEU A 577 -27.07 -4.02 -5.97
N GLN A 578 -26.73 -4.90 -5.03
CA GLN A 578 -26.46 -6.29 -5.35
C GLN A 578 -27.70 -7.02 -5.83
N ARG A 579 -28.82 -6.78 -5.13
CA ARG A 579 -30.08 -7.44 -5.49
C ARG A 579 -30.59 -7.03 -6.86
N ASP A 580 -30.35 -5.77 -7.22
CA ASP A 580 -30.92 -5.22 -8.45
C ASP A 580 -30.06 -5.45 -9.68
N ASN A 581 -28.90 -6.10 -9.52
CA ASN A 581 -28.00 -6.38 -10.64
C ASN A 581 -28.52 -7.59 -11.42
N PRO A 582 -28.94 -7.42 -12.70
CA PRO A 582 -29.47 -8.55 -13.46
C PRO A 582 -28.44 -9.64 -13.77
N ASP A 583 -27.15 -9.31 -13.72
CA ASP A 583 -26.10 -10.28 -13.95
C ASP A 583 -25.59 -10.92 -12.65
N ASN A 584 -26.23 -10.58 -11.53
CA ASN A 584 -25.85 -11.14 -10.24
C ASN A 584 -26.35 -12.60 -10.19
N PRO A 585 -25.43 -13.57 -10.01
CA PRO A 585 -25.90 -14.96 -9.87
C PRO A 585 -26.74 -15.20 -8.62
N ASP A 586 -26.80 -14.22 -7.71
CA ASP A 586 -27.55 -14.31 -6.48
C ASP A 586 -28.85 -13.51 -6.54
N ASN A 587 -29.39 -13.31 -7.73
CA ASN A 587 -30.69 -12.67 -7.96
C ASN A 587 -31.75 -13.32 -7.07
N PRO A 588 -32.63 -12.54 -6.43
CA PRO A 588 -33.67 -13.10 -5.52
C PRO A 588 -34.61 -14.12 -6.14
N GLU A 589 -34.60 -14.31 -7.44
CA GLU A 589 -35.36 -15.36 -8.06
C GLU A 589 -34.76 -16.75 -7.82
N GLN A 590 -33.54 -16.81 -7.29
CA GLN A 590 -32.93 -18.07 -6.87
C GLN A 590 -33.00 -18.18 -5.35
N PRO A 591 -33.34 -19.35 -4.82
CA PRO A 591 -33.63 -19.45 -3.37
C PRO A 591 -32.39 -19.62 -2.48
N ASN A 592 -31.20 -19.27 -2.93
CA ASN A 592 -30.02 -19.31 -2.09
C ASN A 592 -29.82 -17.99 -1.37
N PRO A 593 -29.40 -18.00 -0.09
CA PRO A 593 -29.07 -16.76 0.59
C PRO A 593 -27.95 -16.05 -0.17
N GLU A 594 -28.03 -14.72 -0.21
CA GLU A 594 -27.02 -13.92 -0.91
C GLU A 594 -25.65 -14.21 -0.32
N PRO A 595 -24.67 -14.66 -1.11
CA PRO A 595 -23.36 -15.00 -0.56
C PRO A 595 -22.60 -13.82 0.03
N ASN A 596 -22.99 -12.59 -0.31
CA ASN A 596 -22.30 -11.41 0.19
C ASN A 596 -23.05 -10.70 1.32
N ALA A 597 -24.23 -11.20 1.70
CA ALA A 597 -24.95 -10.65 2.85
C ALA A 597 -24.30 -11.14 4.13
N VAL A 598 -24.07 -10.23 5.08
CA VAL A 598 -23.50 -10.61 6.37
C VAL A 598 -24.64 -11.01 7.30
N THR A 599 -24.68 -12.28 7.67
CA THR A 599 -25.77 -12.86 8.45
C THR A 599 -25.37 -12.98 9.90
N GLN A 600 -26.24 -12.54 10.80
CA GLN A 600 -26.01 -12.73 12.22
C GLN A 600 -26.19 -14.19 12.61
N LEU A 601 -25.26 -14.71 13.39
CA LEU A 601 -25.38 -16.03 14.00
C LEU A 601 -25.52 -15.87 15.50
N ALA A 602 -26.32 -16.74 16.09
CA ALA A 602 -26.30 -16.89 17.54
C ALA A 602 -24.95 -17.40 17.99
N ALA A 603 -24.57 -17.08 19.23
CA ALA A 603 -23.25 -17.40 19.73
C ALA A 603 -22.96 -18.90 19.75
N ASN A 604 -23.98 -19.73 19.82
CA ASN A 604 -23.87 -21.17 19.77
C ASN A 604 -24.74 -21.65 18.62
N SER A 605 -24.13 -21.81 17.46
CA SER A 605 -24.84 -22.08 16.22
C SER A 605 -24.23 -23.27 15.50
N SER A 606 -25.05 -23.90 14.66
CA SER A 606 -24.60 -24.92 13.75
C SER A 606 -25.36 -24.76 12.45
N LEU A 607 -24.63 -24.71 11.33
CA LEU A 607 -25.30 -24.67 10.04
C LEU A 607 -24.43 -25.33 8.97
N THR A 608 -25.08 -25.78 7.91
CA THR A 608 -24.44 -26.52 6.82
C THR A 608 -24.32 -25.60 5.61
N LEU A 609 -23.11 -25.55 5.04
CA LEU A 609 -22.77 -24.67 3.92
C LEU A 609 -22.35 -25.47 2.69
N THR A 610 -22.69 -24.94 1.54
CA THR A 610 -22.23 -25.41 0.25
C THR A 610 -21.82 -24.19 -0.55
N GLY A 611 -20.69 -24.25 -1.25
CA GLY A 611 -20.22 -23.07 -2.00
C GLY A 611 -19.32 -23.43 -3.16
N LYS A 612 -19.26 -22.52 -4.10
CA LYS A 612 -18.31 -22.58 -5.21
C LYS A 612 -16.98 -21.98 -4.78
N ALA A 613 -15.95 -22.32 -5.54
CA ALA A 613 -14.61 -21.76 -5.31
C ALA A 613 -14.70 -20.23 -5.27
N TYR A 614 -14.11 -19.65 -4.22
CA TYR A 614 -14.01 -18.21 -4.00
C TYR A 614 -15.33 -17.50 -3.75
N SER A 615 -16.43 -18.21 -3.58
CA SER A 615 -17.65 -17.63 -3.06
C SER A 615 -17.55 -17.51 -1.55
N GLU A 616 -18.15 -16.47 -0.98
CA GLU A 616 -18.05 -16.20 0.45
C GLU A 616 -19.39 -16.35 1.14
N HIS A 617 -19.38 -17.02 2.28
CA HIS A 617 -20.47 -16.95 3.25
C HIS A 617 -20.00 -16.08 4.40
N LEU A 618 -20.68 -14.97 4.64
CA LEU A 618 -20.26 -13.95 5.62
C LEU A 618 -21.21 -13.93 6.81
N PHE A 619 -20.61 -13.96 8.01
CA PHE A 619 -21.39 -14.01 9.25
C PHE A 619 -20.80 -13.10 10.31
N TYR A 620 -21.60 -12.79 11.34
CA TYR A 620 -21.06 -12.19 12.54
C TYR A 620 -21.75 -12.76 13.79
N VAL A 621 -21.00 -12.72 14.89
CA VAL A 621 -21.50 -13.13 16.21
C VAL A 621 -21.19 -11.97 17.16
N ASP A 622 -22.21 -11.56 17.91
CA ASP A 622 -22.03 -10.55 18.96
C ASP A 622 -21.63 -11.26 20.26
N VAL A 623 -20.43 -10.96 20.71
CA VAL A 623 -19.85 -11.57 21.90
C VAL A 623 -20.04 -10.61 23.07
N PRO A 624 -20.79 -11.03 24.12
CA PRO A 624 -21.07 -10.14 25.25
C PRO A 624 -19.91 -10.04 26.22
N GLU A 625 -20.03 -9.11 27.15
CA GLU A 625 -19.10 -9.02 28.28
C GLU A 625 -19.08 -10.33 29.05
N TYR A 626 -17.96 -10.57 29.72
CA TYR A 626 -17.71 -11.75 30.54
C TYR A 626 -17.70 -13.03 29.73
N SER A 627 -17.27 -12.94 28.48
CA SER A 627 -17.06 -14.12 27.66
C SER A 627 -15.64 -14.61 27.85
N ARG A 628 -15.51 -15.91 28.10
CA ARG A 628 -14.23 -16.55 28.37
C ARG A 628 -13.58 -17.10 27.13
N GLU A 629 -14.38 -17.65 26.23
CA GLU A 629 -13.86 -18.33 25.07
C GLU A 629 -14.90 -18.27 23.94
N PHE A 630 -14.42 -18.01 22.75
CA PHE A 630 -15.26 -18.07 21.53
C PHE A 630 -14.57 -18.97 20.53
N HIS A 631 -15.24 -20.04 20.18
CA HIS A 631 -14.69 -21.10 19.35
C HIS A 631 -15.51 -21.23 18.08
N VAL A 632 -14.84 -21.27 16.92
CA VAL A 632 -15.48 -21.44 15.62
C VAL A 632 -14.78 -22.59 14.90
N GLN A 633 -15.56 -23.48 14.32
CA GLN A 633 -15.04 -24.67 13.67
C GLN A 633 -15.83 -24.94 12.39
N ILE A 634 -15.11 -25.34 11.34
CA ILE A 634 -15.74 -25.91 10.15
C ILE A 634 -15.23 -27.32 9.92
N SER A 635 -16.08 -28.15 9.34
CA SER A 635 -15.71 -29.52 8.99
C SER A 635 -16.59 -30.01 7.84
N GLY A 636 -16.03 -30.78 6.93
CA GLY A 636 -16.82 -31.29 5.82
C GLY A 636 -15.94 -31.64 4.62
N GLU A 637 -16.58 -31.76 3.49
CA GLU A 637 -15.93 -32.17 2.24
C GLU A 637 -15.57 -30.95 1.39
N GLY A 638 -14.51 -31.10 0.62
CA GLY A 638 -14.01 -30.04 -0.22
C GLY A 638 -12.87 -29.30 0.46
N ASP A 639 -12.68 -28.03 0.08
CA ASP A 639 -11.58 -27.23 0.62
C ASP A 639 -12.09 -25.84 0.96
N ALA A 640 -12.83 -25.77 2.06
CA ALA A 640 -13.33 -24.51 2.60
C ALA A 640 -12.39 -24.03 3.70
N ASP A 641 -12.16 -22.73 3.75
CA ASP A 641 -11.29 -22.09 4.72
C ASP A 641 -12.10 -21.11 5.58
N LEU A 642 -11.63 -20.89 6.80
CA LEU A 642 -12.30 -20.06 7.80
C LEU A 642 -11.46 -18.80 8.04
N TYR A 643 -12.11 -17.62 8.00
CA TYR A 643 -11.48 -16.31 8.21
C TYR A 643 -12.26 -15.56 9.27
N MET A 644 -11.56 -14.83 10.15
CA MET A 644 -12.21 -14.07 11.20
C MET A 644 -11.58 -12.70 11.39
N SER A 645 -12.40 -11.73 11.80
CA SER A 645 -11.97 -10.39 12.18
C SER A 645 -12.85 -9.85 13.30
N TYR A 646 -12.24 -8.98 14.11
CA TYR A 646 -12.96 -8.28 15.17
C TYR A 646 -13.38 -6.90 14.67
N GLN A 647 -14.67 -6.59 14.76
CA GLN A 647 -15.27 -5.29 14.44
C GLN A 647 -15.16 -4.88 12.97
N GLN A 648 -14.77 -5.78 12.09
CA GLN A 648 -14.79 -5.54 10.64
C GLN A 648 -15.07 -6.85 9.93
N VAL A 649 -15.72 -6.77 8.78
CA VAL A 649 -16.07 -7.96 8.01
C VAL A 649 -14.80 -8.72 7.64
N ALA A 650 -14.85 -10.04 7.84
CA ALA A 650 -13.76 -10.92 7.44
C ALA A 650 -13.99 -11.39 6.01
N HIS A 651 -12.99 -11.25 5.16
CA HIS A 651 -12.99 -11.74 3.79
C HIS A 651 -11.77 -12.62 3.59
N TYR A 652 -11.82 -13.48 2.59
CA TYR A 652 -10.66 -14.33 2.33
C TYR A 652 -9.43 -13.51 1.90
N TYR A 653 -9.63 -12.25 1.52
CA TYR A 653 -8.54 -11.35 1.13
C TYR A 653 -8.31 -10.25 2.17
N ASP A 654 -9.11 -10.17 3.24
CA ASP A 654 -8.98 -9.13 4.28
C ASP A 654 -9.52 -9.68 5.58
N TYR A 655 -8.62 -10.11 6.46
CA TYR A 655 -8.97 -10.79 7.71
C TYR A 655 -7.89 -10.55 8.75
N GLN A 656 -8.22 -10.81 10.00
CA GLN A 656 -7.26 -10.70 11.10
C GLN A 656 -6.73 -12.06 11.52
N VAL A 657 -7.56 -13.09 11.48
CA VAL A 657 -7.17 -14.45 11.88
C VAL A 657 -7.73 -15.44 10.87
N THR A 658 -6.94 -16.44 10.55
CA THR A 658 -7.40 -17.52 9.69
C THR A 658 -6.65 -18.82 10.02
N GLU A 659 -7.19 -19.92 9.58
CA GLU A 659 -6.51 -21.20 9.59
C GLU A 659 -6.68 -21.82 8.20
N PHE A 660 -5.58 -22.28 7.64
CA PHE A 660 -5.56 -22.91 6.33
C PHE A 660 -5.08 -24.33 6.46
N THR A 661 -5.92 -25.27 6.07
CA THR A 661 -5.55 -26.68 5.99
C THR A 661 -6.04 -27.20 4.64
N TYR A 662 -5.48 -28.31 4.23
CA TYR A 662 -6.09 -29.05 3.12
C TYR A 662 -7.41 -29.62 3.60
N GLY A 663 -8.45 -29.37 2.82
CA GLY A 663 -9.79 -29.77 3.21
C GLY A 663 -10.48 -28.73 4.05
N SER A 664 -11.62 -29.12 4.61
CA SER A 664 -12.53 -28.18 5.27
C SER A 664 -12.59 -28.37 6.78
N ASN A 665 -11.57 -28.97 7.39
CA ASN A 665 -11.54 -29.15 8.86
C ASN A 665 -10.63 -28.11 9.47
N GLU A 666 -11.23 -27.02 9.99
CA GLU A 666 -10.49 -25.90 10.56
C GLU A 666 -11.18 -25.40 11.81
N GLN A 667 -10.39 -24.76 12.69
CA GLN A 667 -10.96 -24.17 13.89
C GLN A 667 -10.14 -22.96 14.33
N ILE A 668 -10.84 -21.97 14.90
CA ILE A 668 -10.23 -20.78 15.48
C ILE A 668 -10.86 -20.59 16.85
N THR A 669 -10.01 -20.40 17.87
CA THR A 669 -10.46 -20.19 19.23
C THR A 669 -9.88 -18.88 19.76
N PHE A 670 -10.73 -18.03 20.29
CA PHE A 670 -10.33 -16.84 21.04
C PHE A 670 -10.48 -17.11 22.51
N LYS A 671 -9.39 -16.97 23.26
CA LYS A 671 -9.43 -17.10 24.72
C LYS A 671 -8.28 -16.30 25.31
N PRO A 672 -8.45 -15.78 26.53
CA PRO A 672 -7.35 -15.06 27.19
C PRO A 672 -6.30 -16.05 27.68
N GLU A 673 -5.07 -15.54 27.84
CA GLU A 673 -3.97 -16.39 28.31
C GLU A 673 -4.09 -16.77 29.79
N GLN A 674 -4.78 -15.96 30.58
CA GLN A 674 -4.99 -16.21 31.99
C GLN A 674 -6.47 -15.95 32.32
N ASN A 675 -6.81 -16.07 33.57
CA ASN A 675 -8.20 -15.88 34.03
C ASN A 675 -8.64 -14.46 33.69
N GLY A 676 -9.31 -14.32 32.58
CA GLY A 676 -9.83 -13.05 32.09
C GLY A 676 -10.91 -13.29 31.08
N TYR A 677 -11.24 -12.25 30.35
CA TYR A 677 -12.32 -12.28 29.39
C TYR A 677 -11.81 -11.88 28.02
N ILE A 678 -12.42 -12.47 27.00
CA ILE A 678 -12.13 -12.00 25.63
C ILE A 678 -12.86 -10.68 25.41
N LYS A 679 -12.42 -9.96 24.43
CA LYS A 679 -12.96 -8.66 24.08
C LYS A 679 -14.43 -8.77 23.71
N PRO A 680 -15.32 -8.02 24.33
CA PRO A 680 -16.72 -8.02 23.89
C PRO A 680 -16.85 -7.21 22.62
N GLY A 681 -17.81 -7.57 21.78
CA GLY A 681 -18.06 -6.86 20.55
C GLY A 681 -18.41 -7.81 19.43
N ARG A 682 -18.35 -7.28 18.22
CA ARG A 682 -18.81 -8.04 17.06
C ARG A 682 -17.63 -8.74 16.39
N TYR A 683 -17.73 -10.06 16.33
CA TYR A 683 -16.75 -10.93 15.67
C TYR A 683 -17.33 -11.36 14.32
N TYR A 684 -16.62 -11.05 13.26
CA TYR A 684 -17.03 -11.44 11.91
C TYR A 684 -16.28 -12.69 11.51
N LEU A 685 -16.94 -13.54 10.73
CA LEU A 685 -16.32 -14.74 10.20
C LEU A 685 -16.83 -14.99 8.77
N SER A 686 -15.99 -15.60 7.97
CA SER A 686 -16.39 -16.01 6.64
C SER A 686 -15.86 -17.39 6.34
N VAL A 687 -16.61 -18.10 5.51
CA VAL A 687 -16.21 -19.40 4.97
C VAL A 687 -16.11 -19.25 3.46
N THR A 688 -14.93 -19.53 2.91
CA THR A 688 -14.67 -19.35 1.48
C THR A 688 -13.91 -20.56 0.97
N GLY A 689 -14.40 -21.15 -0.11
CA GLY A 689 -13.74 -22.32 -0.67
C GLY A 689 -12.61 -21.97 -1.60
N ARG A 690 -11.52 -22.69 -1.49
CA ARG A 690 -10.46 -22.70 -2.50
C ARG A 690 -10.87 -23.54 -3.70
N ALA A 691 -11.72 -24.49 -3.46
CA ALA A 691 -12.37 -25.31 -4.46
C ALA A 691 -13.84 -25.39 -4.06
N ASP A 692 -14.65 -25.93 -4.94
CA ASP A 692 -16.05 -26.19 -4.58
C ASP A 692 -16.10 -27.08 -3.35
N TYR A 693 -17.04 -26.79 -2.46
CA TYR A 693 -17.21 -27.58 -1.24
C TYR A 693 -18.71 -27.81 -1.00
N SER A 694 -18.99 -28.87 -0.26
CA SER A 694 -20.37 -29.22 0.05
C SER A 694 -20.43 -29.84 1.44
N ALA A 695 -21.62 -29.69 2.06
CA ALA A 695 -21.90 -30.28 3.37
C ALA A 695 -20.85 -29.88 4.42
N VAL A 696 -20.37 -28.66 4.36
CA VAL A 696 -19.45 -28.14 5.37
C VAL A 696 -20.26 -27.61 6.52
N ILE A 697 -20.00 -28.10 7.72
CA ILE A 697 -20.71 -27.73 8.92
C ILE A 697 -19.92 -26.64 9.64
N LEU A 698 -20.55 -25.51 9.87
CA LEU A 698 -19.99 -24.41 10.65
C LEU A 698 -20.61 -24.44 12.04
N ASN A 699 -19.77 -24.53 13.06
CA ASN A 699 -20.19 -24.51 14.46
C ASN A 699 -19.54 -23.35 15.16
N THR A 700 -20.33 -22.64 15.98
CA THR A 700 -19.80 -21.62 16.89
C THR A 700 -20.15 -22.00 18.31
N HIS A 701 -19.25 -21.69 19.24
CA HIS A 701 -19.44 -21.99 20.66
C HIS A 701 -18.86 -20.86 21.49
N LEU A 702 -19.68 -20.34 22.42
CA LEU A 702 -19.26 -19.24 23.28
C LEU A 702 -19.42 -19.67 24.74
N VAL A 703 -18.36 -19.49 25.51
CA VAL A 703 -18.37 -19.73 26.95
C VAL A 703 -18.40 -18.38 27.66
N THR A 704 -19.40 -18.17 28.48
CA THR A 704 -19.55 -16.97 29.30
C THR A 704 -19.52 -17.34 30.78
N GLU A 705 -18.93 -16.44 31.57
CA GLU A 705 -18.85 -16.66 33.00
C GLU A 705 -18.80 -15.32 33.71
N GLN A 706 -19.93 -14.90 34.25
CA GLN A 706 -19.97 -13.64 34.99
C GLN A 706 -19.20 -13.77 36.29
N PRO A 707 -18.45 -12.74 36.67
CA PRO A 707 -17.74 -12.77 37.94
C PRO A 707 -18.72 -12.80 39.10
N ASN A 708 -18.34 -13.53 40.14
CA ASN A 708 -19.19 -13.65 41.34
C ASN A 708 -19.27 -12.31 42.07
N GLU A 709 -18.26 -11.46 41.96
CA GLU A 709 -18.29 -10.11 42.48
C GLU A 709 -17.81 -9.17 41.40
N GLN A 710 -18.50 -8.04 41.28
CA GLN A 710 -18.04 -7.00 40.37
C GLN A 710 -16.75 -6.43 40.95
N PRO A 711 -15.67 -6.34 40.18
CA PRO A 711 -14.46 -5.74 40.71
C PRO A 711 -14.72 -4.30 41.11
N THR A 712 -14.16 -3.91 42.27
CA THR A 712 -14.22 -2.54 42.71
C THR A 712 -13.29 -1.73 41.80
N ILE A 713 -13.86 -0.93 40.94
CA ILE A 713 -13.09 -0.14 39.98
C ILE A 713 -12.58 1.11 40.67
N LYS A 714 -11.26 1.23 40.76
CA LYS A 714 -10.63 2.41 41.31
C LYS A 714 -9.71 3.01 40.29
N ASP A 715 -10.12 4.13 39.72
CA ASP A 715 -9.30 4.86 38.75
C ASP A 715 -9.01 6.29 39.24
N ASP A 716 -9.03 6.50 40.55
CA ASP A 716 -8.70 7.80 41.14
C ASP A 716 -7.18 7.87 41.40
N LEU A 717 -6.42 7.51 40.39
CA LEU A 717 -4.96 7.53 40.45
C LEU A 717 -4.43 8.88 39.96
N ALA A 718 -3.32 9.29 40.53
CA ALA A 718 -2.64 10.52 40.09
C ALA A 718 -2.24 10.42 38.63
N PRO A 719 -2.26 11.52 37.89
CA PRO A 719 -1.84 11.49 36.50
C PRO A 719 -0.41 10.97 36.36
N VAL A 720 -0.20 10.21 35.31
CA VAL A 720 1.14 9.65 34.98
C VAL A 720 1.86 10.66 34.11
N LEU A 721 3.13 10.90 34.42
CA LEU A 721 3.99 11.74 33.56
C LEU A 721 4.80 10.84 32.66
N LEU A 722 4.61 11.00 31.37
CA LEU A 722 5.29 10.24 30.34
C LEU A 722 6.53 10.99 29.90
N GLU A 723 7.58 10.26 29.60
CA GLU A 723 8.80 10.82 28.99
C GLU A 723 8.93 10.31 27.57
N ALA A 724 9.28 11.19 26.65
CA ALA A 724 9.38 10.82 25.24
C ALA A 724 10.34 9.63 25.06
N GLY A 725 9.90 8.65 24.30
CA GLY A 725 10.68 7.46 24.01
C GLY A 725 10.62 6.38 25.07
N ASN A 726 10.00 6.66 26.22
CA ASN A 726 9.92 5.66 27.30
C ASN A 726 8.50 5.11 27.39
N SER A 727 8.38 3.80 27.18
CA SER A 727 7.09 3.13 27.27
C SER A 727 6.69 2.94 28.73
N GLN A 728 5.42 3.13 29.03
CA GLN A 728 4.86 2.86 30.34
C GLN A 728 3.68 1.91 30.24
N SER A 729 3.65 0.95 31.15
CA SER A 729 2.53 0.02 31.26
C SER A 729 1.48 0.62 32.19
N LEU A 730 0.25 0.74 31.73
CA LEU A 730 -0.83 1.38 32.44
C LEU A 730 -2.04 0.45 32.48
N THR A 731 -2.56 0.21 33.68
CA THR A 731 -3.81 -0.51 33.82
C THR A 731 -4.94 0.52 33.90
N VAL A 732 -5.86 0.42 32.96
CA VAL A 732 -7.00 1.32 32.85
C VAL A 732 -8.25 0.51 33.15
N HIS A 733 -8.88 0.76 34.31
CA HIS A 733 -10.15 0.12 34.61
C HIS A 733 -11.31 0.93 34.02
N ARG A 734 -11.32 2.21 34.25
CA ARG A 734 -12.31 3.10 33.73
C ARG A 734 -11.68 4.31 33.03
N GLN A 735 -10.75 4.97 33.72
CA GLN A 735 -10.11 6.17 33.17
C GLN A 735 -8.74 6.38 33.82
N ARG A 736 -7.75 6.78 33.03
CA ARG A 736 -6.45 7.20 33.52
C ARG A 736 -6.05 8.49 32.81
N TYR A 737 -5.41 9.37 33.55
CA TYR A 737 -4.84 10.60 33.00
C TYR A 737 -3.34 10.47 32.85
N VAL A 738 -2.84 10.98 31.71
CA VAL A 738 -1.42 10.96 31.38
C VAL A 738 -1.05 12.32 30.80
N ALA A 739 0.15 12.80 31.07
CA ALA A 739 0.63 14.04 30.47
C ALA A 739 2.08 13.88 30.04
N ILE A 740 2.48 14.66 29.04
CA ILE A 740 3.86 14.74 28.63
C ILE A 740 4.23 16.20 28.44
N TYR A 741 5.39 16.59 28.93
CA TYR A 741 5.90 17.94 28.68
C TYR A 741 6.65 17.97 27.36
N VAL A 742 6.22 18.87 26.47
CA VAL A 742 6.79 19.03 25.14
C VAL A 742 7.72 20.24 25.16
N PRO A 743 9.01 20.04 24.92
CA PRO A 743 9.93 21.18 24.96
C PRO A 743 9.83 22.04 23.71
N LYS A 744 10.46 23.21 23.81
CA LYS A 744 10.51 24.16 22.70
C LYS A 744 11.19 23.48 21.49
N GLY A 745 10.65 23.74 20.30
CA GLY A 745 11.23 23.26 19.06
C GLY A 745 10.61 21.99 18.52
N VAL A 746 9.74 21.35 19.30
CA VAL A 746 9.01 20.16 18.83
C VAL A 746 7.79 20.63 18.03
N SER A 747 7.60 20.03 16.86
CA SER A 747 6.48 20.39 16.00
C SER A 747 5.33 19.37 16.06
N GLU A 748 5.57 18.16 16.57
CA GLU A 748 4.55 17.12 16.59
C GLU A 748 4.85 16.11 17.69
N VAL A 749 3.80 15.64 18.37
CA VAL A 749 3.88 14.53 19.29
C VAL A 749 3.13 13.35 18.67
N GLN A 750 3.80 12.21 18.58
CA GLN A 750 3.18 10.95 18.11
C GLN A 750 3.01 10.04 19.31
N VAL A 751 1.79 9.55 19.52
CA VAL A 751 1.46 8.76 20.71
C VAL A 751 0.89 7.41 20.27
N TRP A 752 1.41 6.38 20.86
CA TRP A 752 0.96 5.00 20.59
C TRP A 752 0.44 4.39 21.87
N LEU A 753 -0.73 3.79 21.77
CA LEU A 753 -1.30 2.96 22.82
C LEU A 753 -1.40 1.55 22.26
N THR A 754 -0.78 0.60 22.94
CA THR A 754 -0.75 -0.79 22.49
C THR A 754 -1.38 -1.67 23.54
N ALA A 755 -2.40 -2.44 23.18
CA ALA A 755 -3.05 -3.34 24.09
C ALA A 755 -2.08 -4.45 24.52
N SER A 756 -2.33 -5.01 25.68
CA SER A 756 -1.64 -6.21 26.11
C SER A 756 -1.90 -7.35 25.11
N GLU A 757 -1.12 -8.40 25.21
CA GLU A 757 -1.28 -9.55 24.33
C GLU A 757 -2.70 -10.12 24.34
N GLN A 758 -3.38 -9.99 25.46
CA GLN A 758 -4.71 -10.54 25.59
C GLN A 758 -5.78 -9.64 24.95
N ASN A 759 -5.49 -8.36 24.80
CA ASN A 759 -6.35 -7.39 24.12
C ASN A 759 -7.81 -7.53 24.52
N ARG A 760 -8.04 -7.56 25.83
CA ARG A 760 -9.34 -7.92 26.40
C ARG A 760 -10.34 -6.78 26.43
N GLY A 761 -9.84 -5.57 26.45
CA GLY A 761 -10.69 -4.41 26.64
C GLY A 761 -10.72 -3.51 25.45
N ASN A 762 -11.30 -2.35 25.68
CA ASN A 762 -11.36 -1.30 24.65
C ASN A 762 -11.06 0.02 25.34
N VAL A 763 -9.83 0.47 25.26
CA VAL A 763 -9.38 1.72 25.87
C VAL A 763 -9.16 2.73 24.75
N ASP A 764 -9.91 3.82 24.80
CA ASP A 764 -9.83 4.91 23.85
C ASP A 764 -8.86 5.98 24.35
N LEU A 765 -8.27 6.72 23.43
CA LEU A 765 -7.27 7.73 23.72
C LEU A 765 -7.76 9.11 23.27
N PHE A 766 -7.76 10.05 24.21
CA PHE A 766 -8.15 11.44 23.95
C PHE A 766 -7.02 12.36 24.35
N ALA A 767 -6.84 13.48 23.64
CA ALA A 767 -5.75 14.40 23.90
C ALA A 767 -6.20 15.84 23.78
N ALA A 768 -5.58 16.72 24.58
CA ALA A 768 -5.76 18.16 24.48
C ALA A 768 -4.52 18.86 25.05
N LYS A 769 -4.25 20.07 24.57
CA LYS A 769 -3.06 20.79 25.00
C LYS A 769 -3.31 21.65 26.23
N ALA A 770 -4.46 22.31 26.30
CA ALA A 770 -4.69 23.30 27.33
C ALA A 770 -5.51 22.80 28.52
N TYR A 771 -6.00 21.55 28.47
CA TYR A 771 -6.89 21.06 29.52
C TYR A 771 -6.84 19.53 29.52
N TRP A 772 -7.33 18.94 30.61
CA TRP A 772 -7.47 17.49 30.71
C TRP A 772 -8.67 17.05 29.88
N PRO A 773 -8.46 16.24 28.85
CA PRO A 773 -9.56 15.87 27.97
C PRO A 773 -10.51 14.87 28.64
N THR A 774 -11.73 14.84 28.15
CA THR A 774 -12.72 13.81 28.46
C THR A 774 -13.21 13.24 27.16
N ARG A 775 -14.03 12.17 27.25
CA ARG A 775 -14.58 11.61 26.02
C ARG A 775 -15.58 12.56 25.34
N GLU A 776 -16.04 13.59 26.04
CA GLU A 776 -16.96 14.59 25.49
C GLU A 776 -16.28 15.87 25.06
N GLN A 777 -15.07 16.14 25.58
CA GLN A 777 -14.33 17.36 25.24
C GLN A 777 -12.85 17.03 25.04
N PHE A 778 -12.38 17.19 23.82
CA PHE A 778 -11.02 16.87 23.47
C PHE A 778 -10.64 17.61 22.18
N GLU A 779 -9.32 17.67 21.90
CA GLU A 779 -8.82 18.20 20.65
C GLU A 779 -8.51 17.08 19.64
N HIS A 780 -8.06 15.94 20.14
CA HIS A 780 -7.73 14.79 19.30
C HIS A 780 -8.22 13.53 19.96
N ALA A 781 -8.66 12.57 19.16
CA ALA A 781 -9.14 11.30 19.69
C ALA A 781 -8.77 10.16 18.75
N SER A 782 -8.51 9.00 19.36
CA SER A 782 -8.40 7.74 18.66
C SER A 782 -9.28 6.75 19.42
N THR A 783 -10.36 6.30 18.76
CA THR A 783 -11.40 5.51 19.39
C THR A 783 -11.70 4.24 18.59
N GLY A 784 -10.65 3.57 18.15
CA GLY A 784 -10.80 2.34 17.39
C GLY A 784 -11.32 1.19 18.23
N ALA A 785 -11.60 0.10 17.56
CA ALA A 785 -12.01 -1.12 18.25
C ALA A 785 -10.79 -1.68 18.99
N GLY A 786 -10.97 -1.87 20.29
CA GLY A 786 -9.88 -2.38 21.11
C GLY A 786 -9.00 -1.28 21.65
N SER A 787 -7.85 -1.68 22.16
CA SER A 787 -6.97 -0.76 22.90
C SER A 787 -5.69 -0.42 22.15
N HIS A 788 -5.65 -0.62 20.85
CA HIS A 788 -4.56 -0.12 20.01
C HIS A 788 -4.99 1.22 19.43
N GLU A 789 -4.32 2.29 19.86
CA GLU A 789 -4.70 3.64 19.44
C GLU A 789 -3.46 4.42 19.05
N TYR A 790 -3.64 5.40 18.19
CA TYR A 790 -2.55 6.21 17.69
C TYR A 790 -3.03 7.64 17.41
N LEU A 791 -2.25 8.62 17.88
CA LEU A 791 -2.52 10.02 17.61
C LEU A 791 -1.27 10.73 17.14
N ARG A 792 -1.47 11.68 16.23
CA ARG A 792 -0.47 12.68 15.86
C ARG A 792 -1.00 14.04 16.27
N ILE A 793 -0.24 14.74 17.09
CA ILE A 793 -0.69 15.98 17.70
C ILE A 793 0.27 17.11 17.31
N PRO A 794 -0.16 18.05 16.44
CA PRO A 794 0.69 19.18 16.11
C PRO A 794 0.90 20.07 17.34
N VAL A 795 2.12 20.56 17.51
CA VAL A 795 2.47 21.40 18.64
C VAL A 795 3.18 22.64 18.09
N THR A 796 2.76 23.82 18.55
CA THR A 796 3.36 25.07 18.10
C THR A 796 4.13 25.80 19.18
N GLN A 797 4.01 25.38 20.45
CA GLN A 797 4.73 25.99 21.56
C GLN A 797 4.97 24.95 22.64
N GLU A 798 5.96 25.20 23.47
CA GLU A 798 6.27 24.29 24.57
C GLU A 798 5.14 24.27 25.60
N GLY A 799 5.02 23.15 26.30
CA GLY A 799 3.99 22.99 27.32
C GLY A 799 3.54 21.52 27.39
N TYR A 800 2.58 21.31 28.26
CA TYR A 800 2.03 19.96 28.45
C TYR A 800 1.01 19.60 27.37
N VAL A 801 1.05 18.35 26.94
CA VAL A 801 -0.06 17.72 26.25
C VAL A 801 -0.66 16.74 27.22
N HIS A 802 -1.98 16.80 27.37
CA HIS A 802 -2.75 16.02 28.33
C HIS A 802 -3.52 14.92 27.61
N PHE A 803 -3.54 13.75 28.22
CA PHE A 803 -4.24 12.58 27.67
C PHE A 803 -5.21 12.03 28.66
N SER A 804 -6.30 11.48 28.15
CA SER A 804 -7.25 10.70 28.91
C SER A 804 -7.41 9.34 28.22
N LEU A 805 -7.19 8.28 28.97
CA LEU A 805 -7.39 6.92 28.51
C LEU A 805 -8.72 6.45 29.12
N ASN A 806 -9.67 6.10 28.27
CA ASN A 806 -11.04 5.80 28.73
C ASN A 806 -11.47 4.43 28.25
N ALA A 807 -11.79 3.56 29.19
CA ALA A 807 -12.31 2.23 28.88
C ALA A 807 -13.78 2.34 28.46
N GLN A 808 -14.13 1.69 27.35
CA GLN A 808 -15.51 1.72 26.87
C GLN A 808 -16.39 0.76 27.66
N GLN A 809 -15.99 -0.47 27.80
CA GLN A 809 -16.73 -1.47 28.54
C GLN A 809 -15.81 -2.16 29.54
N LEU A 810 -14.85 -2.85 29.04
CA LEU A 810 -13.84 -3.50 29.88
C LEU A 810 -12.54 -2.73 29.82
N GLY A 811 -11.89 -2.58 30.95
CA GLY A 811 -10.57 -2.02 31.03
C GLY A 811 -9.53 -2.95 30.45
N ASP A 812 -8.35 -2.43 30.33
CA ASP A 812 -7.23 -3.18 29.77
C ASP A 812 -5.94 -2.70 30.40
N THR A 813 -4.89 -3.49 30.23
CA THR A 813 -3.53 -3.04 30.49
C THR A 813 -2.91 -2.69 29.13
N VAL A 814 -2.40 -1.47 29.05
CA VAL A 814 -1.89 -0.94 27.79
C VAL A 814 -0.48 -0.43 27.99
N GLU A 815 0.31 -0.49 26.93
CA GLU A 815 1.60 0.18 26.87
C GLU A 815 1.43 1.49 26.12
N MET A 816 1.94 2.57 26.71
CA MET A 816 1.83 3.89 26.12
C MET A 816 3.22 4.48 25.92
N VAL A 817 3.47 5.00 24.74
CA VAL A 817 4.74 5.65 24.41
C VAL A 817 4.49 6.83 23.50
N ALA A 818 5.29 7.88 23.68
CA ALA A 818 5.20 9.08 22.85
C ALA A 818 6.58 9.42 22.31
N TYR A 819 6.58 9.94 21.09
CA TYR A 819 7.79 10.42 20.43
C TYR A 819 7.58 11.86 19.96
N PHE A 820 8.68 12.61 19.87
CA PHE A 820 8.68 13.99 19.40
C PHE A 820 9.28 14.08 18.01
N ASP A 821 8.66 14.91 17.17
CA ASP A 821 9.22 15.32 15.88
C ASP A 821 9.51 16.80 15.84
#